data_f5a9c90ba6d474ba4d6ef576651b615f
#
_entry.id   f5a9c90ba6d474ba4d6ef576651b615f
#
_cell.length_a   1.000
_cell.length_b   1.000
_cell.length_c   1.000
_cell.angle_alpha   90.00
_cell.angle_beta   90.00
_cell.angle_gamma   90.00
#
_symmetry.space_group_name_H-M   'P 1'
#
loop_
_entity.id
_entity.type
_entity.pdbx_description
1 polymer ?
#
loop_
_entity_poly.entity_id
_entity_poly.type
_entity_poly.pdbx_seq_one_letter_code
_entity_poly.pdbx_strand_id
1 'polypeptide(L)'
;MAQMAFAVADSTGAAAYRYFSAHGCVSDDGDRRLVFVGGTLIGSYDVSDKATRNAILVKLSEDPKVHLGKLAEAFELGREQLRNLQHKYESGGLRQLMEIKHGGRERVVTPALRRKLDKLFESGASAQFAHQKINEKISLTMVARTRRAWRAEREAKASALASATDADTAIGKQLVLIRAAAPRVSPELETEEIQAEQTLAQVAQELPSSNNMLAELTIGPSLHDSNEASSELIIDSRKQYVQHAGTFIVLALLQAFGLYRHTETLRENAVAKGDLNRRYLGKTALRVSLDAAVIALLIGQKCIEGVRRIATPSAKTLLRVLSAVPSESWVREVIGRFAQARGQALHLVTSFALIEQAERERDARAWFYIDGHMRPYTGRQVIRKGWRMQDKCVRPGSSDYWVHDQDGRPLLRISSPSHESMTDRLRPVARLLRDGLDQAGAERTKVALVFDRAGAFPSEMAALRDAGFDFVTYERGPYARLLSTQFDQQLTLAGEVIRYCEVHDKNLGRGRGRVRRINLLMQGGEQINIVGVSEAEPQQLIQAMLARWALQENQFKYGVERLGINQLDGRRTDPVPPDELIPNPARRRLINALGVARQLEGEALRHLAHLPEADPKRVRWEQDLARSRQQQSDLQEQRPSLPKKVRVADSELAGKLVRHRDNYKLVIDTLRILIANIVAELATTLGPLLARPAEAKKTLDNLLAAPAVVYATGKLIVVELAPAGTRRELAAFRELLRPLNARKLTLPGDPTRRNLVFKCQTEGHDPQ
;
A
#
# COMPACT_ATOMS: atom_id res chain seq x y z
N MET A 1 16.79 51.01 24.88
CA MET A 1 16.23 50.73 23.58
C MET A 1 16.17 49.22 23.33
N ALA A 2 15.28 48.50 24.02
CA ALA A 2 15.10 47.06 23.85
C ALA A 2 13.65 46.63 24.26
N GLN A 3 12.67 47.45 23.92
CA GLN A 3 11.25 47.18 24.22
C GLN A 3 10.31 47.41 23.04
N MET A 4 10.84 47.29 21.82
CA MET A 4 10.06 47.57 20.63
C MET A 4 10.12 46.41 19.63
N ALA A 5 9.70 45.19 20.01
CA ALA A 5 9.63 44.13 19.00
C ALA A 5 8.37 43.24 19.06
N PHE A 6 7.46 43.47 19.97
CA PHE A 6 6.24 42.61 20.01
C PHE A 6 4.97 43.42 20.37
N ALA A 7 4.72 44.47 19.60
CA ALA A 7 3.43 45.13 19.55
C ALA A 7 2.85 44.98 18.16
N VAL A 8 2.24 43.83 17.86
CA VAL A 8 1.37 43.66 16.73
C VAL A 8 0.08 43.00 17.18
N ALA A 9 -0.94 43.85 17.22
CA ALA A 9 -2.36 43.59 17.08
C ALA A 9 -3.06 42.77 18.18
N ASP A 10 -3.56 43.48 19.16
CA ASP A 10 -4.84 43.20 19.75
C ASP A 10 -5.95 43.29 18.71
N SER A 11 -6.52 42.18 18.36
CA SER A 11 -7.95 42.01 18.13
C SER A 11 -8.25 40.52 17.90
N THR A 12 -9.04 39.93 18.80
CA THR A 12 -9.66 38.60 18.74
C THR A 12 -8.78 37.39 19.05
N GLY A 13 -8.70 37.01 20.34
CA GLY A 13 -8.17 35.71 20.80
C GLY A 13 -6.70 35.78 21.20
N ALA A 14 -6.41 36.18 22.43
CA ALA A 14 -5.07 36.30 22.98
C ALA A 14 -4.31 34.97 22.93
N ALA A 15 -3.36 34.84 22.01
CA ALA A 15 -2.36 33.79 22.06
C ALA A 15 -1.48 34.02 23.31
N ALA A 16 -1.53 33.12 24.26
CA ALA A 16 -0.73 33.23 25.50
C ALA A 16 0.75 32.96 25.16
N TYR A 17 1.57 34.00 25.27
CA TYR A 17 3.03 33.90 25.15
C TYR A 17 3.67 33.52 26.47
N ARG A 18 4.43 32.44 26.54
CA ARG A 18 5.22 32.00 27.69
C ARG A 18 6.69 32.24 27.42
N TYR A 19 7.28 33.20 28.15
CA TYR A 19 8.67 33.62 27.94
C TYR A 19 9.66 32.78 28.77
N PHE A 20 10.69 32.24 28.13
CA PHE A 20 11.79 31.52 28.78
C PHE A 20 13.10 32.31 28.82
N SER A 21 13.20 33.39 28.06
CA SER A 21 14.31 34.35 28.09
C SER A 21 13.84 35.74 27.66
N ALA A 22 14.71 36.76 27.73
CA ALA A 22 14.38 38.11 27.26
C ALA A 22 14.06 38.14 25.73
N HIS A 23 14.50 37.13 24.99
CA HIS A 23 14.34 37.08 23.53
C HIS A 23 13.69 35.78 23.07
N GLY A 24 13.21 34.91 23.97
CA GLY A 24 12.63 33.62 23.63
C GLY A 24 11.28 33.38 24.28
N CYS A 25 10.29 32.89 23.50
CA CYS A 25 8.96 32.56 23.98
C CYS A 25 8.36 31.34 23.23
N VAL A 26 7.36 30.74 23.86
CA VAL A 26 6.47 29.74 23.27
C VAL A 26 5.10 30.38 23.13
N SER A 27 4.49 30.26 21.97
CA SER A 27 3.14 30.73 21.69
C SER A 27 2.22 29.55 21.35
N ASP A 28 0.98 29.63 21.80
CA ASP A 28 -0.04 28.65 21.51
C ASP A 28 -0.76 28.98 20.18
N ASP A 29 -0.88 28.00 19.31
CA ASP A 29 -1.61 28.08 18.02
C ASP A 29 -2.49 26.82 17.87
N GLY A 30 -3.60 26.82 18.60
CA GLY A 30 -4.47 25.65 18.70
C GLY A 30 -3.75 24.45 19.33
N ASP A 31 -3.73 23.32 18.63
CA ASP A 31 -3.01 22.11 19.07
C ASP A 31 -1.49 22.17 18.83
N ARG A 32 -0.97 23.31 18.29
CA ARG A 32 0.44 23.53 18.02
C ARG A 32 1.05 24.51 18.99
N ARG A 33 2.34 24.34 19.23
CA ARG A 33 3.20 25.25 19.98
C ARG A 33 4.26 25.80 19.03
N LEU A 34 4.38 27.12 18.96
CA LEU A 34 5.38 27.83 18.17
C LEU A 34 6.46 28.37 19.08
N VAL A 35 7.71 28.12 18.76
CA VAL A 35 8.86 28.52 19.59
C VAL A 35 9.67 29.58 18.86
N PHE A 36 9.80 30.75 19.48
CA PHE A 36 10.50 31.90 18.92
C PHE A 36 11.75 32.24 19.73
N VAL A 37 12.81 32.64 19.02
CA VAL A 37 14.05 33.23 19.61
C VAL A 37 14.45 34.43 18.76
N GLY A 38 14.61 35.59 19.41
CA GLY A 38 14.95 36.82 18.68
C GLY A 38 13.94 37.27 17.64
N GLY A 39 12.65 36.89 17.82
CA GLY A 39 11.60 37.17 16.83
C GLY A 39 11.51 36.16 15.70
N THR A 40 12.45 35.23 15.60
CA THR A 40 12.45 34.20 14.56
C THR A 40 11.82 32.90 15.06
N LEU A 41 10.95 32.29 14.25
CA LEU A 41 10.38 30.98 14.53
C LEU A 41 11.46 29.91 14.36
N ILE A 42 11.94 29.33 15.47
CA ILE A 42 13.01 28.30 15.44
C ILE A 42 12.46 26.87 15.41
N GLY A 43 11.19 26.68 15.75
CA GLY A 43 10.55 25.36 15.71
C GLY A 43 9.09 25.43 16.07
N SER A 44 8.38 24.37 15.70
CA SER A 44 6.99 24.15 16.10
C SER A 44 6.77 22.67 16.39
N TYR A 45 5.87 22.37 17.31
CA TYR A 45 5.49 20.98 17.63
C TYR A 45 4.01 20.89 17.99
N ASP A 46 3.41 19.74 17.71
CA ASP A 46 2.08 19.39 18.22
C ASP A 46 2.15 19.08 19.72
N VAL A 47 1.16 19.48 20.51
CA VAL A 47 1.09 19.18 21.95
C VAL A 47 1.24 17.68 22.24
N SER A 48 0.78 16.83 21.32
CA SER A 48 0.94 15.37 21.37
C SER A 48 2.34 14.88 20.99
N ASP A 49 3.14 15.68 20.25
CA ASP A 49 4.48 15.31 19.78
C ASP A 49 5.56 15.68 20.82
N LYS A 50 5.70 14.78 21.77
CA LYS A 50 6.72 14.88 22.82
C LYS A 50 8.15 14.75 22.29
N ALA A 51 8.36 14.08 21.15
CA ALA A 51 9.69 13.87 20.58
C ALA A 51 10.27 15.19 20.06
N THR A 52 9.54 15.88 19.21
CA THR A 52 9.94 17.18 18.66
C THR A 52 10.05 18.23 19.77
N ARG A 53 9.11 18.27 20.74
CA ARG A 53 9.20 19.11 21.91
C ARG A 53 10.51 18.90 22.68
N ASN A 54 10.85 17.65 22.99
CA ASN A 54 12.05 17.32 23.76
C ASN A 54 13.34 17.70 23.02
N ALA A 55 13.38 17.51 21.70
CA ALA A 55 14.52 17.90 20.87
C ALA A 55 14.73 19.43 20.86
N ILE A 56 13.66 20.21 20.71
CA ILE A 56 13.72 21.68 20.77
C ILE A 56 14.17 22.14 22.16
N LEU A 57 13.63 21.54 23.21
CA LEU A 57 13.93 21.86 24.60
C LEU A 57 15.40 21.66 24.96
N VAL A 58 15.96 20.50 24.59
CA VAL A 58 17.38 20.19 24.87
C VAL A 58 18.28 21.15 24.10
N LYS A 59 17.97 21.43 22.82
CA LYS A 59 18.74 22.37 22.03
C LYS A 59 18.73 23.80 22.59
N LEU A 60 17.58 24.27 23.11
CA LEU A 60 17.46 25.56 23.79
C LEU A 60 18.19 25.59 25.11
N SER A 61 18.26 24.45 25.84
CA SER A 61 18.96 24.35 27.11
C SER A 61 20.48 24.40 27.01
N GLU A 62 21.04 24.25 25.81
CA GLU A 62 22.48 24.40 25.51
C GLU A 62 22.91 25.88 25.46
N ASP A 63 21.97 26.81 25.27
CA ASP A 63 22.28 28.24 25.26
C ASP A 63 22.49 28.77 26.72
N PRO A 64 23.70 29.26 27.06
CA PRO A 64 23.99 29.75 28.42
C PRO A 64 23.18 30.98 28.82
N LYS A 65 22.50 31.65 27.89
CA LYS A 65 21.62 32.81 28.15
C LYS A 65 20.19 32.38 28.53
N VAL A 66 19.86 31.11 28.41
CA VAL A 66 18.53 30.58 28.74
C VAL A 66 18.49 30.05 30.15
N HIS A 67 17.59 30.60 30.97
CA HIS A 67 17.39 30.13 32.35
C HIS A 67 16.57 28.83 32.35
N LEU A 68 17.20 27.69 32.72
CA LEU A 68 16.61 26.34 32.65
C LEU A 68 15.27 26.23 33.39
N GLY A 69 15.08 26.96 34.48
CA GLY A 69 13.81 26.96 35.24
C GLY A 69 12.66 27.58 34.42
N LYS A 70 12.90 28.74 33.82
CA LYS A 70 11.92 29.43 32.98
C LYS A 70 11.67 28.67 31.66
N LEU A 71 12.70 28.02 31.14
CA LEU A 71 12.55 27.16 29.95
C LEU A 71 11.63 25.97 30.26
N ALA A 72 11.84 25.27 31.36
CA ALA A 72 11.00 24.16 31.76
C ALA A 72 9.54 24.60 31.96
N GLU A 73 9.32 25.74 32.64
CA GLU A 73 8.00 26.31 32.87
C GLU A 73 7.29 26.71 31.58
N ALA A 74 7.98 27.36 30.64
CA ALA A 74 7.40 27.75 29.33
C ALA A 74 6.95 26.54 28.49
N PHE A 75 7.59 25.39 28.67
CA PHE A 75 7.23 24.14 28.04
C PHE A 75 6.36 23.21 28.91
N GLU A 76 5.84 23.72 30.04
CA GLU A 76 4.96 22.97 30.94
C GLU A 76 5.61 21.70 31.51
N LEU A 77 6.90 21.77 31.85
CA LEU A 77 7.68 20.67 32.43
C LEU A 77 8.29 21.03 33.76
N GLY A 78 8.54 20.02 34.61
CA GLY A 78 9.33 20.18 35.80
C GLY A 78 10.84 20.30 35.51
N ARG A 79 11.60 21.03 36.33
CA ARG A 79 13.07 21.17 36.17
C ARG A 79 13.81 19.83 36.13
N GLU A 80 13.35 18.87 36.89
CA GLU A 80 13.92 17.53 36.96
C GLU A 80 13.69 16.76 35.67
N GLN A 81 12.52 16.94 35.04
CA GLN A 81 12.22 16.34 33.73
C GLN A 81 13.14 16.91 32.66
N LEU A 82 13.42 18.22 32.66
CA LEU A 82 14.37 18.83 31.74
C LEU A 82 15.80 18.27 31.94
N ARG A 83 16.27 18.14 33.18
CA ARG A 83 17.58 17.53 33.49
C ARG A 83 17.66 16.09 33.01
N ASN A 84 16.60 15.32 33.20
CA ASN A 84 16.54 13.94 32.72
C ASN A 84 16.57 13.87 31.18
N LEU A 85 15.99 14.84 30.49
CA LEU A 85 16.08 14.94 29.04
C LEU A 85 17.50 15.30 28.56
N GLN A 86 18.16 16.24 29.24
CA GLN A 86 19.56 16.58 28.97
C GLN A 86 20.47 15.36 29.17
N HIS A 87 20.33 14.65 30.31
CA HIS A 87 21.12 13.44 30.55
C HIS A 87 20.89 12.32 29.55
N LYS A 88 19.66 12.15 29.07
CA LYS A 88 19.36 11.22 27.98
C LYS A 88 20.04 11.64 26.68
N TYR A 89 20.06 12.92 26.38
CA TYR A 89 20.72 13.43 25.19
C TYR A 89 22.24 13.26 25.26
N GLU A 90 22.85 13.55 26.40
CA GLU A 90 24.28 13.36 26.64
C GLU A 90 24.71 11.89 26.55
N SER A 91 23.85 10.96 27.00
CA SER A 91 24.15 9.52 27.02
C SER A 91 23.92 8.79 25.70
N GLY A 92 23.04 9.28 24.82
CA GLY A 92 22.68 8.57 23.58
C GLY A 92 22.20 9.44 22.42
N GLY A 93 22.42 10.75 22.49
CA GLY A 93 22.10 11.71 21.44
C GLY A 93 20.61 11.84 21.15
N LEU A 94 20.29 12.44 20.01
CA LEU A 94 18.91 12.62 19.54
C LEU A 94 18.11 11.31 19.45
N ARG A 95 18.74 10.21 19.13
CA ARG A 95 18.07 8.90 19.01
C ARG A 95 17.44 8.46 20.33
N GLN A 96 18.17 8.58 21.44
CA GLN A 96 17.68 8.19 22.77
C GLN A 96 16.64 9.19 23.31
N LEU A 97 16.73 10.46 22.90
CA LEU A 97 15.77 11.49 23.23
C LEU A 97 14.42 11.28 22.50
N MET A 98 14.47 10.77 21.27
CA MET A 98 13.28 10.48 20.45
C MET A 98 12.62 9.13 20.78
N GLU A 99 13.26 8.26 21.54
CA GLU A 99 12.66 7.06 22.11
C GLU A 99 11.66 7.44 23.22
N ILE A 100 10.48 7.88 22.80
CA ILE A 100 9.38 8.12 23.74
C ILE A 100 8.85 6.76 24.18
N LYS A 101 9.16 6.37 25.40
CA LYS A 101 8.34 5.41 26.11
C LYS A 101 6.98 6.08 26.32
N HIS A 102 5.97 5.69 25.54
CA HIS A 102 4.62 6.17 25.76
C HIS A 102 4.23 5.88 27.21
N GLY A 103 4.16 6.92 28.02
CA GLY A 103 3.87 6.85 29.44
C GLY A 103 2.37 6.70 29.75
N GLY A 104 1.75 5.64 29.20
CA GLY A 104 0.70 4.97 29.92
C GLY A 104 1.44 4.04 30.89
N ARG A 105 1.02 3.93 32.15
CA ARG A 105 1.52 2.90 33.07
C ARG A 105 1.52 1.58 32.28
N GLU A 106 2.67 1.20 31.70
CA GLU A 106 2.87 -0.16 31.24
C GLU A 106 2.62 -0.99 32.48
N ARG A 107 1.51 -1.73 32.48
CA ARG A 107 1.32 -2.79 33.45
C ARG A 107 2.43 -3.78 33.13
N VAL A 108 3.54 -3.59 33.81
CA VAL A 108 4.75 -4.37 33.63
C VAL A 108 4.33 -5.81 33.85
N VAL A 109 4.56 -6.66 32.87
CA VAL A 109 4.43 -8.09 33.02
C VAL A 109 5.44 -8.47 34.09
N THR A 110 4.97 -8.66 35.32
CA THR A 110 5.83 -8.98 36.45
C THR A 110 6.58 -10.28 36.18
N PRO A 111 7.76 -10.53 36.73
CA PRO A 111 8.49 -11.79 36.56
C PRO A 111 7.65 -13.03 36.91
N ALA A 112 6.73 -12.90 37.85
CA ALA A 112 5.81 -13.97 38.23
C ALA A 112 4.75 -14.20 37.13
N LEU A 113 4.18 -13.13 36.56
CA LEU A 113 3.25 -13.19 35.45
C LEU A 113 3.93 -13.68 34.17
N ARG A 114 5.16 -13.26 33.91
CA ARG A 114 5.97 -13.74 32.77
C ARG A 114 6.17 -15.26 32.85
N ARG A 115 6.52 -15.80 34.01
CA ARG A 115 6.67 -17.24 34.23
C ARG A 115 5.36 -18.01 34.00
N LYS A 116 4.21 -17.45 34.41
CA LYS A 116 2.89 -18.03 34.14
C LYS A 116 2.59 -18.06 32.62
N LEU A 117 2.88 -16.95 31.92
CA LEU A 117 2.71 -16.87 30.46
C LEU A 117 3.65 -17.82 29.72
N ASP A 118 4.91 -17.89 30.12
CA ASP A 118 5.88 -18.77 29.49
C ASP A 118 5.48 -20.25 29.61
N LYS A 119 4.99 -20.69 30.77
CA LYS A 119 4.42 -22.04 30.97
C LYS A 119 3.22 -22.31 30.07
N LEU A 120 2.35 -21.34 29.89
CA LEU A 120 1.22 -21.47 28.97
C LEU A 120 1.67 -21.54 27.52
N PHE A 121 2.71 -20.78 27.15
CA PHE A 121 3.27 -20.81 25.78
C PHE A 121 4.07 -22.10 25.52
N GLU A 122 4.70 -22.66 26.52
CA GLU A 122 5.37 -23.96 26.46
C GLU A 122 4.38 -25.11 26.21
N SER A 123 3.17 -25.01 26.80
CA SER A 123 2.09 -25.95 26.52
C SER A 123 1.40 -25.72 25.16
N GLY A 124 1.87 -24.77 24.38
CA GLY A 124 1.36 -24.44 23.04
C GLY A 124 0.16 -23.50 23.02
N ALA A 125 -0.19 -22.88 24.15
CA ALA A 125 -1.35 -21.99 24.25
C ALA A 125 -1.24 -20.80 23.30
N SER A 126 -2.39 -20.41 22.70
CA SER A 126 -2.48 -19.16 21.92
C SER A 126 -2.46 -17.95 22.84
N ALA A 127 -2.11 -16.78 22.32
CA ALA A 127 -2.13 -15.54 23.11
C ALA A 127 -3.54 -15.23 23.66
N GLN A 128 -4.56 -15.57 22.93
CA GLN A 128 -5.95 -15.36 23.31
C GLN A 128 -6.37 -16.29 24.44
N PHE A 129 -5.97 -17.55 24.38
CA PHE A 129 -6.18 -18.52 25.45
C PHE A 129 -5.38 -18.17 26.71
N ALA A 130 -4.12 -17.82 26.58
CA ALA A 130 -3.29 -17.37 27.69
C ALA A 130 -3.88 -16.12 28.37
N HIS A 131 -4.42 -15.19 27.59
CA HIS A 131 -5.11 -14.02 28.11
C HIS A 131 -6.38 -14.38 28.92
N GLN A 132 -7.18 -15.34 28.46
CA GLN A 132 -8.36 -15.79 29.17
C GLN A 132 -8.06 -16.58 30.45
N LYS A 133 -6.94 -17.35 30.48
CA LYS A 133 -6.51 -18.14 31.62
C LYS A 133 -5.84 -17.32 32.73
N ILE A 134 -5.27 -16.18 32.37
CA ILE A 134 -4.65 -15.28 33.32
C ILE A 134 -5.73 -14.32 33.83
N ASN A 135 -6.19 -14.58 35.06
CA ASN A 135 -7.21 -13.76 35.74
C ASN A 135 -6.66 -12.38 36.18
N GLU A 136 -5.69 -11.84 35.45
CA GLU A 136 -5.04 -10.56 35.71
C GLU A 136 -5.44 -9.54 34.62
N LYS A 137 -5.62 -8.27 35.04
CA LYS A 137 -6.04 -7.19 34.14
C LYS A 137 -4.92 -6.73 33.19
N ILE A 138 -4.48 -7.59 32.27
CA ILE A 138 -3.56 -7.26 31.18
C ILE A 138 -4.29 -7.30 29.85
N SER A 139 -3.83 -6.52 28.86
CA SER A 139 -4.49 -6.54 27.54
C SER A 139 -4.05 -7.75 26.71
N LEU A 140 -4.94 -8.24 25.85
CA LEU A 140 -4.61 -9.29 24.87
C LEU A 140 -3.39 -8.93 24.00
N THR A 141 -3.25 -7.64 23.67
CA THR A 141 -2.11 -7.14 22.89
C THR A 141 -0.79 -7.34 23.64
N MET A 142 -0.78 -7.15 24.97
CA MET A 142 0.38 -7.38 25.81
C MET A 142 0.75 -8.87 25.83
N VAL A 143 -0.23 -9.76 26.02
CA VAL A 143 -0.01 -11.21 25.99
C VAL A 143 0.52 -11.66 24.63
N ALA A 144 -0.02 -11.14 23.53
CA ALA A 144 0.46 -11.44 22.19
C ALA A 144 1.90 -10.96 21.93
N ARG A 145 2.28 -9.79 22.49
CA ARG A 145 3.64 -9.26 22.44
C ARG A 145 4.61 -10.13 23.24
N THR A 146 4.21 -10.55 24.44
CA THR A 146 4.99 -11.46 25.30
C THR A 146 5.21 -12.81 24.63
N ARG A 147 4.19 -13.36 23.94
CA ARG A 147 4.31 -14.62 23.18
C ARG A 147 5.28 -14.49 22.00
N ARG A 148 5.31 -13.37 21.30
CA ARG A 148 6.27 -13.12 20.22
C ARG A 148 7.71 -13.07 20.74
N ALA A 149 7.93 -12.36 21.84
CA ALA A 149 9.24 -12.30 22.48
C ALA A 149 9.70 -13.68 22.97
N TRP A 150 8.82 -14.47 23.58
CA TRP A 150 9.09 -15.84 24.01
C TRP A 150 9.48 -16.77 22.84
N ARG A 151 8.80 -16.64 21.67
CA ARG A 151 9.16 -17.40 20.46
C ARG A 151 10.55 -17.02 19.94
N ALA A 152 10.83 -15.72 19.84
CA ALA A 152 12.12 -15.22 19.38
C ALA A 152 13.27 -15.67 20.30
N GLU A 153 13.07 -15.63 21.63
CA GLU A 153 14.06 -16.13 22.60
C GLU A 153 14.32 -17.65 22.44
N ARG A 154 13.30 -18.42 22.11
CA ARG A 154 13.41 -19.87 21.92
C ARG A 154 14.03 -20.24 20.58
N GLU A 155 13.74 -19.51 19.52
CA GLU A 155 14.36 -19.62 18.20
C GLU A 155 15.86 -19.25 18.28
N ALA A 156 16.20 -18.19 19.01
CA ALA A 156 17.59 -17.80 19.25
C ALA A 156 18.36 -18.85 20.06
N LYS A 157 17.73 -19.45 21.10
CA LYS A 157 18.32 -20.56 21.86
C LYS A 157 18.49 -21.83 21.04
N ALA A 158 17.53 -22.16 20.18
CA ALA A 158 17.61 -23.31 19.28
C ALA A 158 18.70 -23.11 18.23
N SER A 159 18.87 -21.90 17.70
CA SER A 159 19.96 -21.56 16.77
C SER A 159 21.32 -21.59 17.44
N ALA A 160 21.45 -21.13 18.69
CA ALA A 160 22.67 -21.19 19.46
C ALA A 160 23.03 -22.64 19.84
N LEU A 161 22.04 -23.51 20.07
CA LEU A 161 22.27 -24.95 20.34
C LEU A 161 22.69 -25.71 19.07
N ALA A 162 22.09 -25.35 17.92
CA ALA A 162 22.41 -25.92 16.61
C ALA A 162 23.84 -25.57 16.15
N SER A 163 24.33 -24.40 16.54
CA SER A 163 25.73 -24.00 16.28
C SER A 163 26.75 -24.60 17.25
N ALA A 164 26.29 -25.22 18.34
CA ALA A 164 27.15 -25.86 19.35
C ALA A 164 27.25 -27.39 19.25
N THR A 165 26.47 -28.03 18.36
CA THR A 165 26.47 -29.50 18.20
C THR A 165 26.64 -29.91 16.73
N ASP A 166 27.85 -29.90 16.25
CA ASP A 166 28.34 -30.93 15.33
C ASP A 166 28.53 -32.22 16.12
N ALA A 167 27.46 -32.94 16.37
CA ALA A 167 27.41 -34.41 16.63
C ALA A 167 25.99 -34.87 17.01
N ASP A 168 25.48 -35.80 16.19
CA ASP A 168 24.43 -36.82 16.45
C ASP A 168 22.93 -36.45 16.63
N THR A 169 22.20 -36.51 15.54
CA THR A 169 21.22 -37.51 15.00
C THR A 169 20.12 -38.08 15.93
N ALA A 170 19.57 -37.44 16.91
CA ALA A 170 18.33 -37.97 17.53
C ALA A 170 17.20 -36.94 17.56
N ILE A 171 17.48 -35.68 17.60
CA ILE A 171 16.48 -34.60 17.77
C ILE A 171 15.88 -34.14 16.43
N GLY A 172 16.56 -34.37 15.31
CA GLY A 172 16.08 -34.02 13.96
C GLY A 172 14.82 -34.77 13.54
N LYS A 173 14.60 -35.99 14.05
CA LYS A 173 13.41 -36.80 13.71
C LYS A 173 12.14 -36.38 14.44
N GLN A 174 12.21 -35.76 15.60
CA GLN A 174 11.04 -35.32 16.35
C GLN A 174 10.48 -33.96 15.85
N LEU A 175 11.31 -33.08 15.31
CA LEU A 175 10.89 -31.79 14.71
C LEU A 175 10.17 -31.97 13.36
N VAL A 176 10.48 -33.04 12.62
CA VAL A 176 9.82 -33.40 11.36
C VAL A 176 8.39 -33.90 11.59
N LEU A 177 8.15 -34.61 12.69
CA LEU A 177 6.81 -35.14 13.05
C LEU A 177 5.82 -34.03 13.50
N ILE A 178 6.28 -32.94 14.08
CA ILE A 178 5.44 -31.82 14.50
C ILE A 178 5.01 -30.92 13.31
N ARG A 179 5.77 -30.91 12.21
CA ARG A 179 5.41 -30.20 10.97
C ARG A 179 4.47 -31.00 10.04
N ALA A 180 4.38 -32.31 10.21
CA ALA A 180 3.53 -33.20 9.38
C ALA A 180 2.05 -33.22 9.78
N ALA A 181 1.66 -32.57 10.87
CA ALA A 181 0.26 -32.45 11.31
C ALA A 181 -0.42 -31.16 10.86
N ALA A 182 -0.24 -30.77 9.59
CA ALA A 182 -1.16 -29.84 8.95
C ALA A 182 -2.43 -30.58 8.53
N PRO A 183 -3.64 -30.02 8.73
CA PRO A 183 -4.88 -30.75 8.48
C PRO A 183 -4.97 -31.18 7.01
N ARG A 184 -5.28 -32.44 6.78
CA ARG A 184 -5.64 -32.97 5.45
C ARG A 184 -6.87 -32.22 4.96
N VAL A 185 -6.78 -31.68 3.75
CA VAL A 185 -7.90 -31.07 3.05
C VAL A 185 -8.94 -32.16 2.76
N SER A 186 -10.17 -31.95 3.21
CA SER A 186 -11.29 -32.89 3.02
C SER A 186 -11.74 -32.93 1.55
N PRO A 187 -12.36 -34.03 1.08
CA PRO A 187 -12.90 -34.17 -0.29
C PRO A 187 -13.98 -33.15 -0.68
N GLU A 188 -14.51 -32.39 0.28
CA GLU A 188 -15.58 -31.41 0.10
C GLU A 188 -15.19 -30.16 -0.72
N LEU A 189 -13.89 -29.92 -0.95
CA LEU A 189 -13.42 -28.84 -1.84
C LEU A 189 -13.81 -29.05 -3.30
N GLU A 190 -14.07 -30.28 -3.72
CA GLU A 190 -14.45 -30.59 -5.11
C GLU A 190 -15.86 -30.11 -5.48
N THR A 191 -16.79 -30.04 -4.51
CA THR A 191 -18.15 -29.52 -4.73
C THR A 191 -18.20 -27.98 -4.75
N GLU A 192 -17.22 -27.30 -4.14
CA GLU A 192 -17.12 -25.84 -4.20
C GLU A 192 -16.69 -25.31 -5.56
N GLU A 193 -15.93 -26.11 -6.32
CA GLU A 193 -15.50 -25.76 -7.67
C GLU A 193 -16.65 -25.66 -8.67
N ILE A 194 -17.67 -26.55 -8.57
CA ILE A 194 -18.80 -26.58 -9.51
C ILE A 194 -19.74 -25.38 -9.31
N GLN A 195 -19.92 -24.92 -8.06
CA GLN A 195 -20.74 -23.74 -7.77
C GLN A 195 -20.03 -22.43 -8.10
N ALA A 196 -18.69 -22.40 -8.06
CA ALA A 196 -17.91 -21.24 -8.48
C ALA A 196 -18.05 -21.00 -10.01
N GLU A 197 -18.13 -22.04 -10.82
CA GLU A 197 -18.32 -21.94 -12.28
C GLU A 197 -19.67 -21.31 -12.65
N GLN A 198 -20.75 -21.65 -11.94
CA GLN A 198 -22.08 -21.05 -12.20
C GLN A 198 -22.17 -19.59 -11.80
N THR A 199 -21.50 -19.19 -10.73
CA THR A 199 -21.46 -17.79 -10.27
C THR A 199 -20.58 -16.91 -11.18
N LEU A 200 -19.53 -17.46 -11.77
CA LEU A 200 -18.64 -16.76 -12.70
C LEU A 200 -19.31 -16.46 -14.03
N ALA A 201 -20.21 -17.30 -14.50
CA ALA A 201 -20.99 -17.04 -15.71
C ALA A 201 -21.95 -15.85 -15.52
N GLN A 202 -22.49 -15.66 -14.33
CA GLN A 202 -23.34 -14.51 -14.00
C GLN A 202 -22.53 -13.21 -13.85
N VAL A 203 -21.37 -13.25 -13.17
CA VAL A 203 -20.51 -12.06 -13.00
C VAL A 203 -19.88 -11.61 -14.32
N ALA A 204 -19.61 -12.54 -15.25
CA ALA A 204 -19.13 -12.19 -16.59
C ALA A 204 -20.18 -11.46 -17.44
N GLN A 205 -21.48 -11.63 -17.14
CA GLN A 205 -22.57 -10.88 -17.76
C GLN A 205 -22.80 -9.50 -17.14
N GLU A 206 -22.38 -9.28 -15.90
CA GLU A 206 -22.58 -8.01 -15.18
C GLU A 206 -21.43 -6.99 -15.40
N LEU A 207 -20.28 -7.40 -15.92
CA LEU A 207 -19.28 -6.44 -16.37
C LEU A 207 -19.74 -5.88 -17.72
N PRO A 208 -19.91 -4.55 -17.85
CA PRO A 208 -20.22 -3.95 -19.14
C PRO A 208 -19.17 -4.43 -20.12
N SER A 209 -19.62 -4.98 -21.28
CA SER A 209 -18.71 -5.42 -22.31
C SER A 209 -17.77 -4.26 -22.64
N SER A 210 -16.47 -4.47 -22.58
CA SER A 210 -15.44 -3.48 -22.87
C SER A 210 -15.70 -2.77 -24.21
N ASN A 211 -16.27 -3.48 -25.17
CA ASN A 211 -16.62 -2.96 -26.49
C ASN A 211 -17.62 -1.78 -26.46
N ASN A 212 -18.59 -1.75 -25.56
CA ASN A 212 -19.53 -0.63 -25.48
C ASN A 212 -18.92 0.64 -24.84
N MET A 213 -17.96 0.48 -23.92
CA MET A 213 -17.26 1.62 -23.33
C MET A 213 -16.18 2.18 -24.25
N LEU A 214 -15.63 1.36 -25.13
CA LEU A 214 -14.51 1.69 -25.99
C LEU A 214 -14.95 2.28 -27.34
N ALA A 215 -16.17 1.94 -27.81
CA ALA A 215 -16.82 2.65 -28.91
C ALA A 215 -17.00 4.16 -28.62
N GLU A 216 -17.04 4.55 -27.32
CA GLU A 216 -17.05 5.95 -26.92
C GLU A 216 -15.68 6.64 -27.03
N LEU A 217 -14.59 5.88 -27.17
CA LEU A 217 -13.22 6.38 -27.23
C LEU A 217 -12.68 6.50 -28.65
N THR A 218 -13.46 6.13 -29.68
CA THR A 218 -13.07 6.35 -31.06
C THR A 218 -12.86 7.84 -31.30
N ILE A 219 -11.63 8.21 -31.48
CA ILE A 219 -11.16 9.58 -31.68
C ILE A 219 -11.67 10.06 -33.03
N GLY A 220 -12.74 10.84 -33.02
CA GLY A 220 -13.12 11.65 -34.18
C GLY A 220 -12.04 12.69 -34.48
N PRO A 221 -11.94 13.16 -35.71
CA PRO A 221 -10.92 14.14 -36.08
C PRO A 221 -11.02 15.38 -35.23
N SER A 222 -9.88 15.94 -34.87
CA SER A 222 -9.66 17.15 -34.08
C SER A 222 -10.57 18.30 -34.56
N LEU A 223 -11.54 18.65 -33.73
CA LEU A 223 -12.29 19.90 -33.92
C LEU A 223 -11.44 21.05 -33.36
N HIS A 224 -11.03 21.93 -34.26
CA HIS A 224 -10.40 23.19 -33.96
C HIS A 224 -11.35 24.11 -33.16
N ASP A 225 -10.81 24.66 -32.13
CA ASP A 225 -11.11 25.84 -31.34
C ASP A 225 -12.35 26.66 -31.64
N SER A 226 -13.21 26.76 -30.63
CA SER A 226 -14.03 27.93 -30.41
C SER A 226 -13.74 28.55 -29.05
N ASN A 227 -13.41 29.84 -29.08
CA ASN A 227 -13.16 30.78 -28.00
C ASN A 227 -13.92 30.53 -26.70
N GLU A 228 -13.25 29.97 -25.67
CA GLU A 228 -13.59 30.17 -24.27
C GLU A 228 -12.42 30.86 -23.60
N ALA A 229 -12.69 31.94 -22.86
CA ALA A 229 -11.67 32.68 -22.11
C ALA A 229 -10.82 31.72 -21.29
N SER A 230 -9.61 31.45 -21.77
CA SER A 230 -8.64 30.54 -21.17
C SER A 230 -8.18 31.14 -19.86
N SER A 231 -8.31 30.39 -18.78
CA SER A 231 -7.60 30.72 -17.57
C SER A 231 -6.13 30.45 -17.82
N GLU A 232 -5.42 31.50 -18.19
CA GLU A 232 -4.00 31.48 -18.55
C GLU A 232 -3.13 31.14 -17.35
N LEU A 233 -2.06 30.39 -17.61
CA LEU A 233 -0.95 30.30 -16.66
C LEU A 233 -0.44 31.68 -16.35
N ILE A 234 -0.34 32.03 -15.06
CA ILE A 234 0.16 33.34 -14.62
C ILE A 234 1.70 33.28 -14.51
N ILE A 235 2.35 32.92 -15.60
CA ILE A 235 3.80 32.96 -15.72
C ILE A 235 4.17 33.99 -16.78
N ASP A 236 4.71 35.12 -16.33
CA ASP A 236 5.18 36.20 -17.15
C ASP A 236 6.73 36.30 -17.13
N SER A 237 7.28 37.37 -17.65
CA SER A 237 8.74 37.60 -17.66
C SER A 237 9.33 37.90 -16.28
N ARG A 238 8.51 38.18 -15.27
CA ARG A 238 8.99 38.45 -13.90
C ARG A 238 9.44 37.17 -13.25
N LYS A 239 10.57 37.19 -12.59
CA LYS A 239 11.06 36.10 -11.79
C LYS A 239 10.19 35.90 -10.55
N GLN A 240 9.57 34.73 -10.43
CA GLN A 240 8.70 34.37 -9.31
C GLN A 240 9.31 33.19 -8.55
N TYR A 241 9.42 33.32 -7.24
CA TYR A 241 9.81 32.18 -6.38
C TYR A 241 8.59 31.26 -6.15
N VAL A 242 8.73 29.99 -6.50
CA VAL A 242 7.66 28.99 -6.44
C VAL A 242 8.14 27.81 -5.62
N GLN A 243 7.50 27.56 -4.49
CA GLN A 243 7.76 26.36 -3.68
C GLN A 243 7.25 25.10 -4.39
N HIS A 244 7.98 23.99 -4.25
CA HIS A 244 7.65 22.70 -4.85
C HIS A 244 7.53 22.72 -6.38
N ALA A 245 8.22 23.64 -7.04
CA ALA A 245 8.19 23.77 -8.50
C ALA A 245 8.79 22.55 -9.23
N GLY A 246 9.56 21.70 -8.56
CA GLY A 246 9.99 20.42 -9.09
C GLY A 246 8.83 19.52 -9.52
N THR A 247 7.62 19.70 -8.94
CA THR A 247 6.40 19.00 -9.35
C THR A 247 5.99 19.30 -10.80
N PHE A 248 6.46 20.41 -11.39
CA PHE A 248 6.21 20.74 -12.80
C PHE A 248 6.80 19.70 -13.76
N ILE A 249 7.88 19.02 -13.38
CA ILE A 249 8.42 17.89 -14.15
C ILE A 249 7.34 16.83 -14.36
N VAL A 250 6.66 16.42 -13.28
CA VAL A 250 5.64 15.38 -13.36
C VAL A 250 4.37 15.89 -14.05
N LEU A 251 3.93 17.13 -13.79
CA LEU A 251 2.78 17.72 -14.49
C LEU A 251 3.01 17.77 -16.01
N ALA A 252 4.21 18.16 -16.45
CA ALA A 252 4.56 18.19 -17.85
C ALA A 252 4.63 16.79 -18.49
N LEU A 253 5.14 15.80 -17.76
CA LEU A 253 5.16 14.41 -18.22
C LEU A 253 3.74 13.82 -18.29
N LEU A 254 2.84 14.15 -17.35
CA LEU A 254 1.43 13.79 -17.42
C LEU A 254 0.71 14.45 -18.62
N GLN A 255 1.08 15.69 -18.94
CA GLN A 255 0.62 16.38 -20.13
C GLN A 255 1.09 15.64 -21.40
N ALA A 256 2.36 15.29 -21.47
CA ALA A 256 2.95 14.54 -22.58
C ALA A 256 2.36 13.13 -22.72
N PHE A 257 2.05 12.44 -21.61
CA PHE A 257 1.33 11.16 -21.59
C PHE A 257 -0.09 11.28 -22.14
N GLY A 258 -0.70 12.46 -22.08
CA GLY A 258 -2.04 12.73 -22.58
C GLY A 258 -3.14 12.66 -21.53
N LEU A 259 -2.83 12.64 -20.22
CA LEU A 259 -3.83 12.60 -19.15
C LEU A 259 -4.90 13.70 -19.32
N TYR A 260 -4.48 14.93 -19.56
CA TYR A 260 -5.41 16.07 -19.67
C TYR A 260 -6.27 16.01 -20.93
N ARG A 261 -5.73 15.50 -22.04
CA ARG A 261 -6.48 15.24 -23.26
C ARG A 261 -7.55 14.17 -23.03
N HIS A 262 -7.19 13.04 -22.39
CA HIS A 262 -8.15 11.99 -22.07
C HIS A 262 -9.26 12.47 -21.14
N THR A 263 -8.90 13.22 -20.09
CA THR A 263 -9.89 13.77 -19.17
C THR A 263 -10.83 14.76 -19.83
N GLU A 264 -10.32 15.58 -20.74
CA GLU A 264 -11.13 16.55 -21.48
C GLU A 264 -12.10 15.87 -22.44
N THR A 265 -11.64 14.93 -23.25
CA THR A 265 -12.48 14.14 -24.17
C THR A 265 -13.60 13.44 -23.41
N LEU A 266 -13.27 12.79 -22.27
CA LEU A 266 -14.25 12.11 -21.42
C LEU A 266 -15.26 13.09 -20.79
N ARG A 267 -14.80 14.27 -20.39
CA ARG A 267 -15.66 15.35 -19.87
C ARG A 267 -16.65 15.82 -20.94
N GLU A 268 -16.16 16.11 -22.14
CA GLU A 268 -17.00 16.57 -23.26
C GLU A 268 -18.04 15.52 -23.64
N ASN A 269 -17.65 14.25 -23.73
CA ASN A 269 -18.58 13.14 -23.99
C ASN A 269 -19.66 13.04 -22.89
N ALA A 270 -19.28 13.24 -21.62
CA ALA A 270 -20.24 13.22 -20.52
C ALA A 270 -21.19 14.41 -20.55
N VAL A 271 -20.72 15.60 -20.94
CA VAL A 271 -21.56 16.78 -21.13
C VAL A 271 -22.52 16.59 -22.30
N ALA A 272 -22.04 16.08 -23.43
CA ALA A 272 -22.85 15.81 -24.61
C ALA A 272 -23.98 14.80 -24.36
N LYS A 273 -23.71 13.78 -23.50
CA LYS A 273 -24.72 12.80 -23.08
C LYS A 273 -25.65 13.27 -21.95
N GLY A 274 -25.41 14.45 -21.39
CA GLY A 274 -26.19 14.99 -20.26
C GLY A 274 -25.80 14.38 -18.88
N ASP A 275 -24.79 13.54 -18.81
CA ASP A 275 -24.31 12.95 -17.55
C ASP A 275 -23.61 13.98 -16.65
N LEU A 276 -23.09 15.05 -17.25
CA LEU A 276 -22.46 16.16 -16.56
C LEU A 276 -23.03 17.50 -17.04
N ASN A 277 -23.27 18.41 -16.11
CA ASN A 277 -23.69 19.76 -16.45
C ASN A 277 -22.41 20.62 -16.68
N ARG A 278 -22.28 21.19 -17.87
CA ARG A 278 -21.15 22.06 -18.29
C ARG A 278 -20.94 23.22 -17.32
N ARG A 279 -22.03 23.79 -16.80
CA ARG A 279 -21.97 24.91 -15.83
C ARG A 279 -21.26 24.56 -14.54
N TYR A 280 -21.30 23.29 -14.12
CA TYR A 280 -20.71 22.83 -12.86
C TYR A 280 -19.36 22.12 -13.03
N LEU A 281 -18.97 21.75 -14.23
CA LEU A 281 -17.71 21.09 -14.50
C LEU A 281 -17.07 21.64 -15.79
N GLY A 282 -16.49 22.84 -15.67
CA GLY A 282 -15.69 23.43 -16.73
C GLY A 282 -14.35 22.73 -16.93
N LYS A 283 -13.79 22.85 -18.12
CA LYS A 283 -12.45 22.31 -18.50
C LYS A 283 -11.38 22.70 -17.51
N THR A 284 -11.27 23.97 -17.21
CA THR A 284 -10.29 24.53 -16.26
C THR A 284 -10.50 24.02 -14.85
N ALA A 285 -11.75 23.88 -14.39
CA ALA A 285 -12.06 23.39 -13.07
C ALA A 285 -11.52 21.97 -12.86
N LEU A 286 -11.72 21.09 -13.84
CA LEU A 286 -11.24 19.72 -13.79
C LEU A 286 -9.70 19.68 -13.82
N ARG A 287 -9.07 20.39 -14.75
CA ARG A 287 -7.60 20.46 -14.86
C ARG A 287 -6.97 20.94 -13.56
N VAL A 288 -7.38 22.09 -13.02
CA VAL A 288 -6.83 22.66 -11.79
C VAL A 288 -7.02 21.72 -10.59
N SER A 289 -8.14 20.98 -10.55
CA SER A 289 -8.39 20.00 -9.49
C SER A 289 -7.47 18.80 -9.59
N LEU A 290 -7.19 18.33 -10.81
CA LEU A 290 -6.22 17.24 -11.04
C LEU A 290 -4.79 17.71 -10.71
N ASP A 291 -4.38 18.90 -11.15
CA ASP A 291 -3.08 19.49 -10.82
C ASP A 291 -2.89 19.57 -9.30
N ALA A 292 -3.88 20.07 -8.57
CA ALA A 292 -3.81 20.15 -7.11
C ALA A 292 -3.71 18.77 -6.44
N ALA A 293 -4.43 17.78 -6.95
CA ALA A 293 -4.35 16.41 -6.44
C ALA A 293 -2.98 15.78 -6.71
N VAL A 294 -2.45 15.94 -7.93
CA VAL A 294 -1.12 15.45 -8.32
C VAL A 294 -0.02 16.08 -7.45
N ILE A 295 -0.04 17.41 -7.31
CA ILE A 295 0.92 18.14 -6.47
C ILE A 295 0.85 17.65 -5.02
N ALA A 296 -0.37 17.49 -4.46
CA ALA A 296 -0.54 16.99 -3.10
C ALA A 296 0.11 15.63 -2.92
N LEU A 297 -0.11 14.70 -3.86
CA LEU A 297 0.51 13.36 -3.81
C LEU A 297 2.05 13.44 -3.92
N LEU A 298 2.58 14.28 -4.80
CA LEU A 298 4.03 14.43 -5.02
C LEU A 298 4.75 15.01 -3.80
N ILE A 299 4.14 15.95 -3.09
CA ILE A 299 4.72 16.50 -1.85
C ILE A 299 4.47 15.60 -0.62
N GLY A 300 4.04 14.36 -0.82
CA GLY A 300 3.88 13.35 0.23
C GLY A 300 2.57 13.40 0.99
N GLN A 301 1.58 14.14 0.50
CA GLN A 301 0.24 14.11 1.07
C GLN A 301 -0.51 12.90 0.49
N LYS A 302 -0.73 11.89 1.32
CA LYS A 302 -1.25 10.58 0.90
C LYS A 302 -2.71 10.59 0.44
N CYS A 303 -3.41 11.71 0.56
CA CYS A 303 -4.83 11.84 0.29
C CYS A 303 -5.18 13.26 -0.17
N ILE A 304 -6.39 13.44 -0.67
CA ILE A 304 -6.88 14.72 -1.21
C ILE A 304 -6.95 15.83 -0.15
N GLU A 305 -7.10 15.49 1.12
CA GLU A 305 -7.04 16.43 2.25
C GLU A 305 -5.73 17.21 2.28
N GLY A 306 -4.67 16.65 1.68
CA GLY A 306 -3.38 17.30 1.53
C GLY A 306 -3.39 18.56 0.67
N VAL A 307 -4.41 18.77 -0.13
CA VAL A 307 -4.60 20.02 -0.90
C VAL A 307 -4.61 21.24 0.03
N ARG A 308 -5.11 21.13 1.26
CA ARG A 308 -5.04 22.20 2.27
C ARG A 308 -3.62 22.70 2.51
N ARG A 309 -2.63 21.80 2.45
CA ARG A 309 -1.22 22.16 2.69
C ARG A 309 -0.59 22.91 1.52
N ILE A 310 -1.11 22.72 0.31
CA ILE A 310 -0.69 23.48 -0.86
C ILE A 310 -1.28 24.89 -0.84
N ALA A 311 -2.44 25.09 -0.20
CA ALA A 311 -3.10 26.38 -0.07
C ALA A 311 -2.48 27.28 1.01
N THR A 312 -1.42 26.85 1.71
CA THR A 312 -0.72 27.68 2.69
C THR A 312 -0.03 28.89 2.05
N PRO A 313 0.21 29.98 2.78
CA PRO A 313 0.85 31.19 2.21
C PRO A 313 2.15 30.90 1.49
N SER A 314 2.99 30.02 2.03
CA SER A 314 4.30 29.65 1.46
C SER A 314 4.21 28.85 0.16
N ALA A 315 3.20 27.97 0.02
CA ALA A 315 3.01 27.13 -1.17
C ALA A 315 1.98 27.70 -2.17
N LYS A 316 1.28 28.79 -1.80
CA LYS A 316 0.20 29.37 -2.59
C LYS A 316 0.65 29.86 -3.96
N THR A 317 1.91 30.27 -4.10
CA THR A 317 2.50 30.72 -5.37
C THR A 317 2.48 29.62 -6.41
N LEU A 318 2.70 28.35 -6.01
CA LEU A 318 2.67 27.20 -6.91
C LEU A 318 1.34 27.05 -7.64
N LEU A 319 0.22 27.18 -6.90
CA LEU A 319 -1.11 27.09 -7.50
C LEU A 319 -1.52 28.34 -8.26
N ARG A 320 -1.02 29.52 -7.84
CA ARG A 320 -1.29 30.78 -8.56
C ARG A 320 -0.68 30.80 -9.95
N VAL A 321 0.53 30.30 -10.12
CA VAL A 321 1.14 30.23 -11.45
C VAL A 321 0.43 29.21 -12.36
N LEU A 322 -0.33 28.28 -11.78
CA LEU A 322 -1.20 27.34 -12.49
C LEU A 322 -2.64 27.84 -12.66
N SER A 323 -2.92 29.11 -12.39
CA SER A 323 -4.17 29.90 -12.59
C SER A 323 -5.13 30.02 -11.41
N ALA A 324 -5.24 29.05 -10.53
CA ALA A 324 -6.16 29.10 -9.39
C ALA A 324 -5.63 28.39 -8.15
N VAL A 325 -6.11 28.80 -6.97
CA VAL A 325 -5.88 28.13 -5.69
C VAL A 325 -7.19 27.51 -5.24
N PRO A 326 -7.45 26.25 -5.57
CA PRO A 326 -8.70 25.60 -5.21
C PRO A 326 -8.74 25.26 -3.72
N SER A 327 -9.93 25.32 -3.12
CA SER A 327 -10.15 24.73 -1.81
C SER A 327 -10.23 23.21 -1.91
N GLU A 328 -9.89 22.49 -0.82
CA GLU A 328 -10.02 21.03 -0.77
C GLU A 328 -11.45 20.56 -1.09
N SER A 329 -12.44 21.22 -0.52
CA SER A 329 -13.86 20.88 -0.75
C SER A 329 -14.24 21.01 -2.22
N TRP A 330 -13.75 22.07 -2.87
CA TRP A 330 -13.99 22.29 -4.30
C TRP A 330 -13.31 21.21 -5.17
N VAL A 331 -12.03 20.90 -4.89
CA VAL A 331 -11.30 19.81 -5.58
C VAL A 331 -12.03 18.48 -5.43
N ARG A 332 -12.48 18.18 -4.21
CA ARG A 332 -13.24 16.97 -3.90
C ARG A 332 -14.56 16.91 -4.68
N GLU A 333 -15.27 18.01 -4.79
CA GLU A 333 -16.54 18.08 -5.51
C GLU A 333 -16.33 17.91 -7.01
N VAL A 334 -15.37 18.63 -7.60
CA VAL A 334 -15.06 18.57 -9.04
C VAL A 334 -14.62 17.17 -9.45
N ILE A 335 -13.62 16.61 -8.77
CA ILE A 335 -13.14 15.23 -9.04
C ILE A 335 -14.28 14.24 -8.79
N GLY A 336 -15.09 14.44 -7.75
CA GLY A 336 -16.18 13.53 -7.40
C GLY A 336 -17.27 13.46 -8.47
N ARG A 337 -17.65 14.57 -9.07
CA ARG A 337 -18.62 14.62 -10.18
C ARG A 337 -18.07 13.95 -11.43
N PHE A 338 -16.83 14.28 -11.80
CA PHE A 338 -16.16 13.62 -12.93
C PHE A 338 -16.02 12.12 -12.72
N ALA A 339 -15.58 11.70 -11.54
CA ALA A 339 -15.39 10.31 -11.18
C ALA A 339 -16.68 9.49 -11.26
N GLN A 340 -17.82 10.09 -10.84
CA GLN A 340 -19.10 9.43 -10.91
C GLN A 340 -19.53 9.16 -12.37
N ALA A 341 -19.26 10.11 -13.26
CA ALA A 341 -19.67 10.00 -14.67
C ALA A 341 -18.66 9.18 -15.51
N ARG A 342 -17.36 9.40 -15.33
CA ARG A 342 -16.29 8.88 -16.25
C ARG A 342 -15.04 8.35 -15.54
N GLY A 343 -15.06 8.17 -14.22
CA GLY A 343 -13.86 7.70 -13.49
C GLY A 343 -13.35 6.35 -13.95
N GLN A 344 -14.24 5.41 -14.25
CA GLN A 344 -13.87 4.09 -14.77
C GLN A 344 -13.29 4.18 -16.18
N ALA A 345 -13.87 5.00 -17.04
CA ALA A 345 -13.37 5.20 -18.41
C ALA A 345 -11.95 5.81 -18.39
N LEU A 346 -11.72 6.83 -17.52
CA LEU A 346 -10.38 7.39 -17.35
C LEU A 346 -9.37 6.33 -16.91
N HIS A 347 -9.75 5.52 -15.94
CA HIS A 347 -8.88 4.46 -15.44
C HIS A 347 -8.51 3.47 -16.54
N LEU A 348 -9.48 3.00 -17.32
CA LEU A 348 -9.24 2.04 -18.38
C LEU A 348 -8.39 2.63 -19.51
N VAL A 349 -8.69 3.84 -20.01
CA VAL A 349 -7.92 4.43 -21.11
C VAL A 349 -6.47 4.69 -20.71
N THR A 350 -6.21 5.13 -19.49
CA THR A 350 -4.85 5.33 -18.99
C THR A 350 -4.13 4.01 -18.74
N SER A 351 -4.84 3.00 -18.21
CA SER A 351 -4.27 1.65 -18.01
C SER A 351 -3.91 0.99 -19.34
N PHE A 352 -4.74 1.11 -20.36
CA PHE A 352 -4.46 0.55 -21.68
C PHE A 352 -3.25 1.22 -22.33
N ALA A 353 -3.10 2.52 -22.22
CA ALA A 353 -1.91 3.22 -22.70
C ALA A 353 -0.63 2.76 -21.99
N LEU A 354 -0.71 2.48 -20.66
CA LEU A 354 0.43 1.94 -19.91
C LEU A 354 0.73 0.48 -20.27
N ILE A 355 -0.29 -0.35 -20.52
CA ILE A 355 -0.13 -1.74 -20.96
C ILE A 355 0.53 -1.77 -22.36
N GLU A 356 0.08 -0.90 -23.26
CA GLU A 356 0.68 -0.73 -24.57
C GLU A 356 2.15 -0.31 -24.48
N GLN A 357 2.47 0.66 -23.62
CA GLN A 357 3.85 1.09 -23.40
C GLN A 357 4.71 -0.06 -22.83
N ALA A 358 4.19 -0.78 -21.83
CA ALA A 358 4.90 -1.92 -21.25
C ALA A 358 5.15 -3.06 -22.23
N GLU A 359 4.27 -3.23 -23.22
CA GLU A 359 4.44 -4.21 -24.28
C GLU A 359 5.49 -3.77 -25.30
N ARG A 360 5.43 -2.52 -25.77
CA ARG A 360 6.39 -1.97 -26.75
C ARG A 360 7.84 -1.95 -26.26
N GLU A 361 8.04 -1.85 -24.96
CA GLU A 361 9.37 -1.87 -24.34
C GLU A 361 10.00 -3.28 -24.30
N ARG A 362 9.35 -4.32 -24.92
CA ARG A 362 9.75 -5.72 -24.81
C ARG A 362 9.92 -6.40 -26.17
N ASP A 363 11.02 -7.14 -26.26
CA ASP A 363 11.37 -7.79 -27.52
C ASP A 363 10.66 -9.14 -27.76
N ALA A 364 10.16 -9.84 -26.70
CA ALA A 364 9.69 -11.21 -26.86
C ALA A 364 8.39 -11.56 -26.14
N ARG A 365 8.22 -11.22 -24.86
CA ARG A 365 7.07 -11.60 -24.04
C ARG A 365 6.88 -10.63 -22.89
N ALA A 366 5.65 -10.11 -22.73
CA ALA A 366 5.28 -9.27 -21.62
C ALA A 366 4.75 -10.13 -20.44
N TRP A 367 5.37 -10.02 -19.28
CA TRP A 367 4.96 -10.64 -18.03
C TRP A 367 4.14 -9.65 -17.20
N PHE A 368 2.93 -10.05 -16.82
CA PHE A 368 2.05 -9.24 -15.99
C PHE A 368 1.85 -9.90 -14.63
N TYR A 369 2.27 -9.21 -13.58
CA TYR A 369 2.20 -9.67 -12.21
C TYR A 369 0.89 -9.25 -11.57
N ILE A 370 0.11 -10.21 -11.07
CA ILE A 370 -1.18 -9.96 -10.44
C ILE A 370 -1.09 -10.29 -8.97
N ASP A 371 -1.45 -9.33 -8.10
CA ASP A 371 -1.52 -9.57 -6.66
C ASP A 371 -2.68 -8.82 -6.01
N GLY A 372 -3.17 -9.36 -4.91
CA GLY A 372 -4.25 -8.81 -4.12
C GLY A 372 -3.74 -7.99 -2.95
N HIS A 373 -4.25 -6.77 -2.81
CA HIS A 373 -3.95 -5.88 -1.69
C HIS A 373 -5.21 -5.57 -0.89
N MET A 374 -5.28 -6.03 0.36
CA MET A 374 -6.42 -5.78 1.25
C MET A 374 -6.23 -4.45 1.98
N ARG A 375 -7.16 -3.51 1.73
CA ARG A 375 -7.26 -2.23 2.43
C ARG A 375 -8.13 -2.37 3.68
N PRO A 376 -7.57 -2.23 4.89
CA PRO A 376 -8.36 -2.30 6.12
C PRO A 376 -9.22 -1.04 6.28
N TYR A 377 -10.40 -1.22 6.83
CA TYR A 377 -11.31 -0.15 7.20
C TYR A 377 -11.42 -0.05 8.73
N THR A 378 -11.22 1.15 9.26
CA THR A 378 -11.24 1.43 10.70
C THR A 378 -12.43 2.30 11.13
N GLY A 379 -13.32 2.64 10.19
CA GLY A 379 -14.50 3.46 10.46
C GLY A 379 -15.65 2.70 11.14
N ARG A 380 -16.78 3.39 11.32
CA ARG A 380 -17.93 2.90 12.09
C ARG A 380 -18.95 2.13 11.27
N GLN A 381 -18.90 2.20 9.94
CA GLN A 381 -19.89 1.55 9.08
C GLN A 381 -19.68 0.03 9.02
N VAL A 382 -20.77 -0.69 8.84
CA VAL A 382 -20.71 -2.14 8.66
C VAL A 382 -20.36 -2.44 7.21
N ILE A 383 -19.13 -2.84 6.97
CA ILE A 383 -18.66 -3.26 5.65
C ILE A 383 -18.18 -4.71 5.69
N ARG A 384 -18.03 -5.31 4.53
CA ARG A 384 -17.55 -6.70 4.40
C ARG A 384 -16.19 -6.88 5.02
N LYS A 385 -15.93 -8.11 5.50
CA LYS A 385 -14.67 -8.50 6.14
C LYS A 385 -13.92 -9.48 5.25
N GLY A 386 -12.60 -9.32 5.15
CA GLY A 386 -11.69 -10.21 4.44
C GLY A 386 -10.48 -10.58 5.29
N TRP A 387 -9.75 -11.57 4.84
CA TRP A 387 -8.50 -11.99 5.48
C TRP A 387 -7.38 -11.02 5.14
N ARG A 388 -6.69 -10.51 6.16
CA ARG A 388 -5.51 -9.67 5.97
C ARG A 388 -4.26 -10.44 6.39
N MET A 389 -3.39 -10.73 5.41
CA MET A 389 -2.18 -11.54 5.64
C MET A 389 -1.22 -10.89 6.63
N GLN A 390 -1.03 -9.57 6.56
CA GLN A 390 -0.13 -8.82 7.45
C GLN A 390 -0.50 -8.97 8.93
N ASP A 391 -1.80 -8.94 9.24
CA ASP A 391 -2.30 -9.08 10.61
C ASP A 391 -2.66 -10.53 10.95
N LYS A 392 -2.68 -11.43 9.96
CA LYS A 392 -3.16 -12.81 10.07
C LYS A 392 -4.54 -12.89 10.74
N CYS A 393 -5.43 -11.98 10.40
CA CYS A 393 -6.78 -11.92 10.94
C CYS A 393 -7.79 -11.36 9.94
N VAL A 394 -9.07 -11.60 10.20
CA VAL A 394 -10.19 -11.07 9.41
C VAL A 394 -10.43 -9.61 9.82
N ARG A 395 -10.37 -8.68 8.85
CA ARG A 395 -10.64 -7.25 9.04
C ARG A 395 -11.76 -6.78 8.12
N PRO A 396 -12.55 -5.77 8.55
CA PRO A 396 -13.40 -5.04 7.61
C PRO A 396 -12.53 -4.31 6.59
N GLY A 397 -12.95 -4.24 5.34
CA GLY A 397 -12.19 -3.59 4.28
C GLY A 397 -12.66 -3.95 2.88
N SER A 398 -11.84 -3.61 1.91
CA SER A 398 -11.98 -4.01 0.51
C SER A 398 -10.65 -4.55 -0.01
N SER A 399 -10.71 -5.38 -1.02
CA SER A 399 -9.54 -5.91 -1.71
C SER A 399 -9.38 -5.23 -3.06
N ASP A 400 -8.16 -4.89 -3.42
CA ASP A 400 -7.81 -4.39 -4.75
C ASP A 400 -6.85 -5.38 -5.39
N TYR A 401 -7.08 -5.73 -6.65
CA TYR A 401 -6.15 -6.52 -7.44
C TYR A 401 -5.37 -5.58 -8.35
N TRP A 402 -4.05 -5.61 -8.19
CA TRP A 402 -3.13 -4.77 -8.92
C TRP A 402 -2.38 -5.57 -9.95
N VAL A 403 -2.25 -5.01 -11.13
CA VAL A 403 -1.43 -5.54 -12.20
C VAL A 403 -0.19 -4.68 -12.32
N HIS A 404 0.97 -5.32 -12.33
CA HIS A 404 2.28 -4.71 -12.52
C HIS A 404 2.96 -5.32 -13.74
N ASP A 405 3.81 -4.55 -14.39
CA ASP A 405 4.71 -5.08 -15.41
C ASP A 405 5.92 -5.78 -14.78
N GLN A 406 6.83 -6.25 -15.60
CA GLN A 406 8.02 -6.97 -15.14
C GLN A 406 9.08 -6.08 -14.47
N ASP A 407 8.95 -4.76 -14.51
CA ASP A 407 9.76 -3.82 -13.74
C ASP A 407 9.07 -3.42 -12.42
N GLY A 408 7.90 -4.01 -12.15
CA GLY A 408 7.09 -3.73 -10.97
C GLY A 408 6.30 -2.41 -11.07
N ARG A 409 6.19 -1.80 -12.27
CA ARG A 409 5.39 -0.59 -12.46
C ARG A 409 3.89 -0.94 -12.43
N PRO A 410 3.04 -0.26 -11.64
CA PRO A 410 1.61 -0.53 -11.61
C PRO A 410 0.95 -0.05 -12.90
N LEU A 411 0.10 -0.90 -13.50
CA LEU A 411 -0.59 -0.62 -14.76
C LEU A 411 -2.09 -0.47 -14.59
N LEU A 412 -2.69 -1.32 -13.77
CA LEU A 412 -4.13 -1.47 -13.63
C LEU A 412 -4.49 -1.83 -12.20
N ARG A 413 -5.61 -1.29 -11.70
CA ARG A 413 -6.21 -1.68 -10.44
C ARG A 413 -7.67 -2.08 -10.64
N ILE A 414 -8.06 -3.20 -10.07
CA ILE A 414 -9.46 -3.64 -10.01
C ILE A 414 -9.89 -3.76 -8.55
N SER A 415 -10.94 -3.03 -8.18
CA SER A 415 -11.54 -3.14 -6.86
C SER A 415 -12.40 -4.38 -6.74
N SER A 416 -12.38 -4.99 -5.58
CA SER A 416 -13.15 -6.18 -5.28
C SER A 416 -13.70 -6.14 -3.85
N PRO A 417 -14.87 -6.72 -3.59
CA PRO A 417 -15.31 -6.98 -2.24
C PRO A 417 -14.29 -7.85 -1.49
N SER A 418 -14.07 -7.55 -0.21
CA SER A 418 -13.03 -8.20 0.59
C SER A 418 -13.20 -9.71 0.82
N HIS A 419 -14.35 -10.26 0.47
CA HIS A 419 -14.64 -11.70 0.57
C HIS A 419 -14.36 -12.46 -0.73
N GLU A 420 -14.16 -11.76 -1.83
CA GLU A 420 -13.78 -12.37 -3.11
C GLU A 420 -12.31 -12.78 -3.08
N SER A 421 -12.04 -13.91 -3.71
CA SER A 421 -10.70 -14.46 -3.85
C SER A 421 -10.04 -14.00 -5.15
N MET A 422 -8.76 -14.31 -5.31
CA MET A 422 -8.05 -14.09 -6.57
C MET A 422 -8.70 -14.86 -7.72
N THR A 423 -9.26 -16.05 -7.47
CA THR A 423 -9.95 -16.84 -8.49
C THR A 423 -11.14 -16.09 -9.11
N ASP A 424 -11.88 -15.33 -8.32
CA ASP A 424 -13.02 -14.56 -8.81
C ASP A 424 -12.60 -13.40 -9.74
N ARG A 425 -11.34 -12.96 -9.66
CA ARG A 425 -10.83 -11.77 -10.38
C ARG A 425 -9.79 -12.07 -11.45
N LEU A 426 -9.19 -13.24 -11.45
CA LEU A 426 -8.08 -13.58 -12.35
C LEU A 426 -8.49 -13.52 -13.83
N ARG A 427 -9.61 -14.13 -14.21
CA ARG A 427 -10.13 -14.08 -15.59
C ARG A 427 -10.58 -12.68 -16.03
N PRO A 428 -11.33 -11.90 -15.22
CA PRO A 428 -11.61 -10.51 -15.54
C PRO A 428 -10.36 -9.67 -15.78
N VAL A 429 -9.33 -9.81 -14.93
CA VAL A 429 -8.05 -9.11 -15.12
C VAL A 429 -7.38 -9.53 -16.43
N ALA A 430 -7.31 -10.83 -16.69
CA ALA A 430 -6.70 -11.36 -17.92
C ALA A 430 -7.39 -10.84 -19.20
N ARG A 431 -8.73 -10.76 -19.18
CA ARG A 431 -9.51 -10.17 -20.29
C ARG A 431 -9.18 -8.69 -20.49
N LEU A 432 -9.17 -7.89 -19.42
CA LEU A 432 -8.84 -6.47 -19.53
C LEU A 432 -7.41 -6.23 -20.05
N LEU A 433 -6.45 -7.09 -19.68
CA LEU A 433 -5.11 -7.03 -20.25
C LEU A 433 -5.12 -7.33 -21.75
N ARG A 434 -5.87 -8.35 -22.18
CA ARG A 434 -6.01 -8.67 -23.61
C ARG A 434 -6.68 -7.54 -24.37
N ASP A 435 -7.80 -7.02 -23.85
CA ASP A 435 -8.53 -5.90 -24.47
C ASP A 435 -7.60 -4.69 -24.64
N GLY A 436 -6.75 -4.40 -23.66
CA GLY A 436 -5.78 -3.30 -23.73
C GLY A 436 -4.72 -3.53 -24.82
N LEU A 437 -4.20 -4.75 -24.96
CA LEU A 437 -3.22 -5.10 -25.99
C LEU A 437 -3.84 -5.13 -27.38
N ASP A 438 -5.06 -5.67 -27.52
CA ASP A 438 -5.78 -5.71 -28.80
C ASP A 438 -6.06 -4.30 -29.34
N GLN A 439 -6.39 -3.34 -28.45
CA GLN A 439 -6.58 -1.95 -28.84
C GLN A 439 -5.29 -1.24 -29.27
N ALA A 440 -4.19 -1.61 -28.64
CA ALA A 440 -2.87 -1.11 -29.01
C ALA A 440 -2.42 -1.60 -30.40
N GLY A 441 -3.17 -2.52 -31.03
CA GLY A 441 -2.77 -3.16 -32.26
C GLY A 441 -1.52 -4.03 -32.08
N ALA A 442 -1.26 -4.45 -30.85
CA ALA A 442 -0.15 -5.33 -30.53
C ALA A 442 -0.30 -6.65 -31.29
N GLU A 443 0.64 -6.95 -32.19
CA GLU A 443 0.67 -8.23 -32.91
C GLU A 443 0.84 -9.35 -31.86
N ARG A 444 -0.29 -9.92 -31.44
CA ARG A 444 -0.45 -11.13 -30.61
C ARG A 444 0.71 -11.49 -29.67
N THR A 445 1.18 -10.53 -28.94
CA THR A 445 2.08 -10.80 -27.84
C THR A 445 1.37 -11.73 -26.88
N LYS A 446 1.93 -12.90 -26.61
CA LYS A 446 1.34 -13.84 -25.65
C LYS A 446 1.28 -13.17 -24.28
N VAL A 447 0.08 -12.92 -23.79
CA VAL A 447 -0.13 -12.39 -22.45
C VAL A 447 0.29 -13.46 -21.44
N ALA A 448 1.34 -13.20 -20.71
CA ALA A 448 1.85 -14.09 -19.68
C ALA A 448 1.56 -13.53 -18.28
N LEU A 449 0.83 -14.29 -17.48
CA LEU A 449 0.37 -13.90 -16.15
C LEU A 449 1.25 -14.56 -15.06
N VAL A 450 1.64 -13.78 -14.07
CA VAL A 450 2.34 -14.27 -12.88
C VAL A 450 1.51 -13.94 -11.66
N PHE A 451 1.08 -14.95 -10.91
CA PHE A 451 0.21 -14.75 -9.75
C PHE A 451 0.51 -15.74 -8.62
N ASP A 452 0.04 -15.44 -7.41
CA ASP A 452 0.24 -16.27 -6.24
C ASP A 452 -0.61 -17.55 -6.28
N ARG A 453 -0.22 -18.54 -5.48
CA ARG A 453 -0.95 -19.79 -5.25
C ARG A 453 -2.42 -19.60 -4.86
N ALA A 454 -2.83 -18.41 -4.44
CA ALA A 454 -4.23 -18.08 -4.18
C ALA A 454 -5.10 -18.22 -5.44
N GLY A 455 -4.53 -18.03 -6.65
CA GLY A 455 -5.19 -18.25 -7.93
C GLY A 455 -4.96 -19.63 -8.56
N ALA A 456 -4.09 -20.48 -7.96
CA ALA A 456 -3.67 -21.77 -8.53
C ALA A 456 -4.69 -22.91 -8.28
N PHE A 457 -5.95 -22.68 -8.63
CA PHE A 457 -6.96 -23.73 -8.63
C PHE A 457 -7.04 -24.41 -9.99
N PRO A 458 -7.26 -25.74 -10.04
CA PRO A 458 -7.31 -26.50 -11.29
C PRO A 458 -8.31 -25.96 -12.31
N SER A 459 -9.50 -25.53 -11.86
CA SER A 459 -10.53 -24.92 -12.72
C SER A 459 -10.03 -23.59 -13.34
N GLU A 460 -9.38 -22.73 -12.58
CA GLU A 460 -8.89 -21.44 -13.05
C GLU A 460 -7.71 -21.60 -14.00
N MET A 461 -6.77 -22.49 -13.67
CA MET A 461 -5.64 -22.81 -14.54
C MET A 461 -6.09 -23.38 -15.88
N ALA A 462 -7.08 -24.28 -15.87
CA ALA A 462 -7.66 -24.80 -17.11
C ALA A 462 -8.35 -23.69 -17.92
N ALA A 463 -9.16 -22.85 -17.27
CA ALA A 463 -9.87 -21.76 -17.93
C ALA A 463 -8.94 -20.70 -18.52
N LEU A 464 -7.83 -20.37 -17.88
CA LEU A 464 -6.83 -19.46 -18.42
C LEU A 464 -6.13 -20.07 -19.65
N ARG A 465 -5.72 -21.35 -19.55
CA ARG A 465 -5.12 -22.07 -20.70
C ARG A 465 -6.06 -22.11 -21.88
N ASP A 466 -7.32 -22.51 -21.65
CA ASP A 466 -8.33 -22.68 -22.70
C ASP A 466 -8.69 -21.32 -23.34
N ALA A 467 -8.55 -20.22 -22.59
CA ALA A 467 -8.66 -18.86 -23.09
C ALA A 467 -7.39 -18.35 -23.80
N GLY A 468 -6.33 -19.17 -23.90
CA GLY A 468 -5.09 -18.83 -24.60
C GLY A 468 -4.17 -17.87 -23.87
N PHE A 469 -4.22 -17.85 -22.52
CA PHE A 469 -3.27 -17.11 -21.70
C PHE A 469 -2.11 -17.99 -21.28
N ASP A 470 -0.91 -17.50 -21.42
CA ASP A 470 0.25 -18.06 -20.73
C ASP A 470 0.18 -17.66 -19.24
N PHE A 471 0.65 -18.54 -18.36
CA PHE A 471 0.75 -18.19 -16.93
C PHE A 471 1.81 -19.01 -16.22
N VAL A 472 2.28 -18.49 -15.08
CA VAL A 472 3.09 -19.20 -14.11
C VAL A 472 2.64 -18.85 -12.69
N THR A 473 2.56 -19.87 -11.83
CA THR A 473 2.14 -19.71 -10.43
C THR A 473 2.78 -20.79 -9.55
N TYR A 474 2.75 -20.61 -8.22
CA TYR A 474 3.16 -21.65 -7.29
C TYR A 474 2.13 -22.78 -7.23
N GLU A 475 2.59 -24.03 -7.25
CA GLU A 475 1.74 -25.18 -7.03
C GLU A 475 1.19 -25.18 -5.61
N ARG A 476 -0.11 -25.46 -5.46
CA ARG A 476 -0.73 -25.67 -4.14
C ARG A 476 -0.35 -27.05 -3.61
N GLY A 477 0.12 -27.11 -2.38
CA GLY A 477 0.38 -28.38 -1.70
C GLY A 477 -0.90 -29.10 -1.23
N PRO A 478 -0.81 -30.34 -0.81
CA PRO A 478 0.46 -31.09 -0.73
C PRO A 478 0.93 -31.66 -2.07
N TYR A 479 2.24 -31.77 -2.24
CA TYR A 479 2.87 -32.45 -3.38
C TYR A 479 4.01 -33.37 -2.89
N ALA A 480 4.33 -34.39 -3.68
CA ALA A 480 5.39 -35.34 -3.37
C ALA A 480 6.77 -34.62 -3.35
N ARG A 481 7.57 -34.96 -2.35
CA ARG A 481 8.96 -34.51 -2.33
C ARG A 481 9.80 -35.42 -3.23
N LEU A 482 10.64 -34.79 -4.03
CA LEU A 482 11.62 -35.44 -4.88
C LEU A 482 12.94 -35.65 -4.10
N LEU A 483 13.68 -36.65 -4.52
CA LEU A 483 15.04 -36.84 -4.01
C LEU A 483 15.93 -35.70 -4.55
N SER A 484 16.88 -35.24 -3.75
CA SER A 484 17.80 -34.16 -4.16
C SER A 484 18.61 -34.48 -5.42
N THR A 485 18.83 -35.77 -5.69
CA THR A 485 19.50 -36.27 -6.91
C THR A 485 18.71 -36.10 -8.19
N GLN A 486 17.41 -35.88 -8.10
CA GLN A 486 16.52 -35.69 -9.27
C GLN A 486 16.55 -34.27 -9.82
N PHE A 487 17.14 -33.32 -9.06
CA PHE A 487 17.29 -31.92 -9.52
C PHE A 487 18.63 -31.81 -10.27
N ASP A 488 18.57 -32.05 -11.56
CA ASP A 488 19.73 -32.21 -12.47
C ASP A 488 20.17 -30.89 -13.13
N GLN A 489 19.35 -29.86 -13.08
CA GLN A 489 19.65 -28.55 -13.64
C GLN A 489 19.85 -27.51 -12.54
N GLN A 490 20.56 -26.43 -12.89
CA GLN A 490 20.78 -25.33 -11.93
C GLN A 490 20.71 -23.95 -12.60
N LEU A 491 20.30 -22.98 -11.81
CA LEU A 491 20.24 -21.57 -12.17
C LEU A 491 20.80 -20.74 -11.02
N THR A 492 21.65 -19.77 -11.33
CA THR A 492 22.08 -18.77 -10.33
C THR A 492 21.23 -17.50 -10.50
N LEU A 493 20.50 -17.12 -9.45
CA LEU A 493 19.67 -15.93 -9.42
C LEU A 493 19.99 -15.11 -8.16
N ALA A 494 20.36 -13.83 -8.36
CA ALA A 494 20.74 -12.91 -7.28
C ALA A 494 21.81 -13.48 -6.29
N GLY A 495 22.71 -14.32 -6.77
CA GLY A 495 23.77 -14.96 -5.98
C GLY A 495 23.34 -16.27 -5.30
N GLU A 496 22.08 -16.65 -5.38
CA GLU A 496 21.60 -17.95 -4.89
C GLU A 496 21.59 -19.01 -6.00
N VAL A 497 22.06 -20.22 -5.70
CA VAL A 497 22.02 -21.35 -6.60
C VAL A 497 20.73 -22.13 -6.35
N ILE A 498 19.88 -22.17 -7.36
CA ILE A 498 18.62 -22.90 -7.36
C ILE A 498 18.77 -24.11 -8.27
N ARG A 499 18.55 -25.29 -7.73
CA ARG A 499 18.50 -26.52 -8.52
C ARG A 499 17.06 -26.77 -8.95
N TYR A 500 16.86 -27.28 -10.16
CA TYR A 500 15.52 -27.56 -10.66
C TYR A 500 15.47 -28.79 -11.56
N CYS A 501 14.26 -29.32 -11.76
CA CYS A 501 13.98 -30.38 -12.72
C CYS A 501 12.53 -30.32 -13.20
N GLU A 502 12.29 -30.92 -14.38
CA GLU A 502 10.94 -31.10 -14.95
C GLU A 502 10.67 -32.61 -15.04
N VAL A 503 10.10 -33.20 -14.00
CA VAL A 503 9.89 -34.66 -13.97
C VAL A 503 8.53 -35.06 -14.53
N HIS A 504 7.45 -34.40 -14.07
CA HIS A 504 6.08 -34.72 -14.48
C HIS A 504 5.20 -33.46 -14.49
N ASP A 505 4.36 -33.35 -15.51
CA ASP A 505 3.34 -32.32 -15.57
C ASP A 505 2.29 -32.46 -14.46
N LYS A 506 1.73 -31.35 -14.04
CA LYS A 506 0.62 -31.32 -13.09
C LYS A 506 -0.67 -31.70 -13.80
N ASN A 507 -1.30 -32.80 -13.40
CA ASN A 507 -2.65 -33.14 -13.82
C ASN A 507 -3.67 -32.27 -13.05
N LEU A 508 -4.55 -31.58 -13.78
CA LEU A 508 -5.60 -30.74 -13.24
C LEU A 508 -6.86 -31.52 -12.83
N GLY A 509 -6.90 -32.82 -13.12
CA GLY A 509 -8.02 -33.72 -12.81
C GLY A 509 -9.26 -33.50 -13.67
N ARG A 510 -10.26 -34.41 -13.55
CA ARG A 510 -11.59 -34.28 -14.16
C ARG A 510 -11.59 -33.91 -15.65
N GLY A 511 -10.65 -34.43 -16.44
CA GLY A 511 -10.55 -34.12 -17.87
C GLY A 511 -10.02 -32.74 -18.23
N ARG A 512 -9.59 -31.95 -17.25
CA ARG A 512 -9.04 -30.59 -17.45
C ARG A 512 -7.63 -30.57 -18.06
N GLY A 513 -7.04 -31.73 -18.32
CA GLY A 513 -5.71 -31.83 -18.93
C GLY A 513 -4.56 -31.60 -17.94
N ARG A 514 -3.42 -31.22 -18.50
CA ARG A 514 -2.17 -31.03 -17.73
C ARG A 514 -1.61 -29.64 -17.95
N VAL A 515 -0.78 -29.20 -16.99
CA VAL A 515 0.05 -28.00 -17.08
C VAL A 515 1.49 -28.37 -16.74
N ARG A 516 2.45 -27.69 -17.32
CA ARG A 516 3.87 -27.86 -17.07
C ARG A 516 4.20 -27.65 -15.60
N ARG A 517 5.07 -28.49 -15.03
CA ARG A 517 5.55 -28.37 -13.66
C ARG A 517 7.07 -28.30 -13.63
N ILE A 518 7.60 -27.30 -12.94
CA ILE A 518 9.02 -27.17 -12.64
C ILE A 518 9.18 -27.30 -11.13
N ASN A 519 10.00 -28.25 -10.71
CA ASN A 519 10.31 -28.48 -9.29
C ASN A 519 11.60 -27.75 -8.97
N LEU A 520 11.60 -26.92 -7.93
CA LEU A 520 12.74 -26.14 -7.47
C LEU A 520 13.24 -26.70 -6.14
N LEU A 521 14.54 -26.79 -5.99
CA LEU A 521 15.21 -27.06 -4.71
C LEU A 521 15.99 -25.82 -4.33
N MET A 522 15.50 -25.10 -3.32
CA MET A 522 16.15 -23.91 -2.80
C MET A 522 17.40 -24.25 -2.01
N GLN A 523 18.32 -23.30 -1.84
CA GLN A 523 19.58 -23.49 -1.12
C GLN A 523 19.37 -24.00 0.33
N GLY A 524 18.25 -23.65 0.97
CA GLY A 524 17.86 -24.17 2.29
C GLY A 524 17.28 -25.60 2.29
N GLY A 525 17.29 -26.33 1.17
CA GLY A 525 16.73 -27.68 1.04
C GLY A 525 15.19 -27.73 0.97
N GLU A 526 14.53 -26.59 0.85
CA GLU A 526 13.08 -26.52 0.65
C GLU A 526 12.75 -26.76 -0.81
N GLN A 527 11.78 -27.68 -1.07
CA GLN A 527 11.22 -27.88 -2.40
C GLN A 527 10.05 -26.95 -2.60
N ILE A 528 10.06 -26.20 -3.70
CA ILE A 528 8.97 -25.35 -4.18
C ILE A 528 8.63 -25.79 -5.60
N ASN A 529 7.36 -25.98 -5.91
CA ASN A 529 6.93 -26.30 -7.26
C ASN A 529 6.25 -25.08 -7.87
N ILE A 530 6.57 -24.81 -9.13
CA ILE A 530 5.85 -23.87 -9.98
C ILE A 530 5.13 -24.64 -11.09
N VAL A 531 3.98 -24.14 -11.47
CA VAL A 531 3.15 -24.72 -12.54
C VAL A 531 2.71 -23.62 -13.50
N GLY A 532 2.57 -23.96 -14.78
CA GLY A 532 2.15 -22.96 -15.75
C GLY A 532 1.90 -23.53 -17.14
N VAL A 533 1.43 -22.65 -18.00
CA VAL A 533 1.32 -22.87 -19.44
C VAL A 533 2.19 -21.82 -20.11
N SER A 534 3.27 -22.20 -20.72
CA SER A 534 4.14 -21.32 -21.48
C SER A 534 5.19 -22.15 -22.22
N GLU A 535 5.55 -21.71 -23.41
CA GLU A 535 6.67 -22.23 -24.20
C GLU A 535 8.02 -21.61 -23.80
N ALA A 536 8.02 -20.71 -22.78
CA ALA A 536 9.24 -20.09 -22.29
C ALA A 536 10.18 -21.14 -21.69
N GLU A 537 11.48 -20.84 -21.75
CA GLU A 537 12.51 -21.67 -21.10
C GLU A 537 12.26 -21.78 -19.58
N PRO A 538 12.55 -22.91 -18.94
CA PRO A 538 12.35 -23.11 -17.50
C PRO A 538 12.95 -21.99 -16.67
N GLN A 539 14.14 -21.53 -17.06
CA GLN A 539 14.86 -20.46 -16.36
C GLN A 539 14.08 -19.14 -16.37
N GLN A 540 13.43 -18.80 -17.50
CA GLN A 540 12.59 -17.59 -17.60
C GLN A 540 11.35 -17.69 -16.70
N LEU A 541 10.71 -18.87 -16.64
CA LEU A 541 9.57 -19.13 -15.77
C LEU A 541 9.95 -19.02 -14.29
N ILE A 542 11.10 -19.59 -13.92
CA ILE A 542 11.66 -19.50 -12.55
C ILE A 542 11.95 -18.05 -12.18
N GLN A 543 12.65 -17.32 -13.07
CA GLN A 543 12.96 -15.91 -12.86
C GLN A 543 11.70 -15.06 -12.68
N ALA A 544 10.72 -15.21 -13.60
CA ALA A 544 9.45 -14.49 -13.51
C ALA A 544 8.73 -14.76 -12.17
N MET A 545 8.65 -16.04 -11.76
CA MET A 545 7.93 -16.40 -10.54
C MET A 545 8.63 -15.92 -9.26
N LEU A 546 9.95 -16.04 -9.20
CA LEU A 546 10.73 -15.63 -8.02
C LEU A 546 10.86 -14.11 -7.90
N ALA A 547 10.93 -13.40 -9.02
CA ALA A 547 10.93 -11.93 -9.03
C ALA A 547 9.63 -11.32 -8.49
N ARG A 548 8.49 -12.04 -8.59
CA ARG A 548 7.15 -11.57 -8.22
C ARG A 548 7.12 -10.90 -6.84
N TRP A 549 7.64 -11.59 -5.84
CA TRP A 549 7.54 -11.11 -4.46
C TRP A 549 8.28 -9.79 -4.27
N ALA A 550 9.53 -9.71 -4.71
CA ALA A 550 10.35 -8.51 -4.55
C ALA A 550 9.78 -7.32 -5.33
N LEU A 551 9.29 -7.53 -6.56
CA LEU A 551 8.72 -6.50 -7.40
C LEU A 551 7.43 -5.93 -6.79
N GLN A 552 6.48 -6.80 -6.43
CA GLN A 552 5.18 -6.37 -5.92
C GLN A 552 5.24 -5.85 -4.48
N GLU A 553 5.99 -6.49 -3.59
CA GLU A 553 6.16 -6.04 -2.20
C GLU A 553 6.77 -4.63 -2.13
N ASN A 554 7.82 -4.37 -2.91
CA ASN A 554 8.46 -3.06 -2.96
C ASN A 554 7.50 -1.98 -3.50
N GLN A 555 6.68 -2.31 -4.52
CA GLN A 555 5.71 -1.37 -5.06
C GLN A 555 4.55 -1.10 -4.11
N PHE A 556 4.02 -2.13 -3.45
CA PHE A 556 3.00 -1.93 -2.43
C PHE A 556 3.53 -1.11 -1.26
N LYS A 557 4.76 -1.37 -0.82
CA LYS A 557 5.41 -0.58 0.23
C LYS A 557 5.54 0.88 -0.17
N TYR A 558 6.09 1.16 -1.34
CA TYR A 558 6.17 2.51 -1.90
C TYR A 558 4.78 3.16 -2.03
N GLY A 559 3.82 2.45 -2.60
CA GLY A 559 2.44 2.90 -2.77
C GLY A 559 1.75 3.25 -1.45
N VAL A 560 1.94 2.44 -0.40
CA VAL A 560 1.38 2.69 0.94
C VAL A 560 2.09 3.85 1.63
N GLU A 561 3.42 3.85 1.62
CA GLU A 561 4.23 4.82 2.36
C GLU A 561 4.23 6.20 1.71
N ARG A 562 4.31 6.26 0.39
CA ARG A 562 4.48 7.51 -0.35
C ARG A 562 3.20 8.03 -1.00
N LEU A 563 2.45 7.18 -1.69
CA LEU A 563 1.29 7.58 -2.47
C LEU A 563 -0.05 7.37 -1.75
N GLY A 564 -0.09 6.61 -0.65
CA GLY A 564 -1.28 6.41 0.16
C GLY A 564 -2.34 5.52 -0.50
N ILE A 565 -1.98 4.42 -1.15
CA ILE A 565 -2.94 3.49 -1.77
C ILE A 565 -3.94 2.89 -0.78
N ASN A 566 -3.60 2.86 0.53
CA ASN A 566 -4.49 2.43 1.61
C ASN A 566 -5.53 3.48 2.00
N GLN A 567 -5.41 4.71 1.53
CA GLN A 567 -6.37 5.76 1.87
C GLN A 567 -7.74 5.48 1.25
N LEU A 568 -8.79 5.85 1.97
CA LEU A 568 -10.16 5.66 1.54
C LEU A 568 -10.52 6.60 0.38
N ASP A 569 -9.92 7.80 0.36
CA ASP A 569 -10.14 8.93 -0.53
C ASP A 569 -11.59 9.43 -0.56
N GLY A 570 -12.57 8.54 -0.79
CA GLY A 570 -14.01 8.83 -0.74
C GLY A 570 -14.68 8.22 0.50
N ARG A 571 -15.62 8.96 1.11
CA ARG A 571 -16.39 8.48 2.28
C ARG A 571 -17.83 8.09 1.94
N ARG A 572 -18.27 8.33 0.70
CA ARG A 572 -19.61 7.98 0.26
C ARG A 572 -19.76 6.47 0.17
N THR A 573 -20.90 5.98 0.63
CA THR A 573 -21.24 4.57 0.61
C THR A 573 -22.59 4.34 0.00
N ASP A 574 -22.79 3.16 -0.57
CA ASP A 574 -24.07 2.67 -1.03
C ASP A 574 -24.49 1.49 -0.16
N PRO A 575 -25.78 1.32 0.10
CA PRO A 575 -26.27 0.08 0.67
C PRO A 575 -25.96 -1.09 -0.28
N VAL A 576 -25.59 -2.22 0.28
CA VAL A 576 -25.44 -3.44 -0.52
C VAL A 576 -26.83 -3.92 -0.92
N PRO A 577 -27.06 -4.31 -2.19
CA PRO A 577 -28.37 -4.80 -2.66
C PRO A 577 -28.90 -5.93 -1.79
N PRO A 578 -30.23 -5.95 -1.50
CA PRO A 578 -30.81 -6.97 -0.63
C PRO A 578 -30.69 -8.39 -1.15
N ASP A 579 -30.69 -8.56 -2.47
CA ASP A 579 -30.60 -9.82 -3.21
C ASP A 579 -29.15 -10.30 -3.39
N GLU A 580 -28.17 -9.46 -3.08
CA GLU A 580 -26.77 -9.81 -3.23
C GLU A 580 -26.36 -10.93 -2.28
N LEU A 581 -25.67 -11.95 -2.84
CA LEU A 581 -25.22 -13.11 -2.08
C LEU A 581 -23.93 -12.78 -1.31
N ILE A 582 -23.96 -13.01 -0.01
CA ILE A 582 -22.81 -12.85 0.87
C ILE A 582 -22.49 -14.18 1.57
N PRO A 583 -21.23 -14.41 1.99
CA PRO A 583 -20.91 -15.53 2.87
C PRO A 583 -21.79 -15.48 4.12
N ASN A 584 -22.45 -16.59 4.44
CA ASN A 584 -23.40 -16.66 5.55
C ASN A 584 -22.72 -16.35 6.90
N PRO A 585 -23.09 -15.25 7.58
CA PRO A 585 -22.47 -14.89 8.86
C PRO A 585 -22.70 -15.92 9.96
N ALA A 586 -23.87 -16.57 9.98
CA ALA A 586 -24.20 -17.61 10.95
C ALA A 586 -23.32 -18.85 10.73
N ARG A 587 -23.17 -19.30 9.49
CA ARG A 587 -22.26 -20.41 9.15
C ARG A 587 -20.81 -20.09 9.51
N ARG A 588 -20.37 -18.85 9.30
CA ARG A 588 -19.01 -18.41 9.66
C ARG A 588 -18.76 -18.44 11.16
N ARG A 589 -19.76 -18.03 11.97
CA ARG A 589 -19.68 -18.16 13.44
C ARG A 589 -19.55 -19.62 13.85
N LEU A 590 -20.35 -20.50 13.25
CA LEU A 590 -20.31 -21.93 13.51
C LEU A 590 -18.94 -22.54 13.16
N ILE A 591 -18.37 -22.21 12.00
CA ILE A 591 -17.01 -22.67 11.58
C ILE A 591 -15.95 -22.19 12.56
N ASN A 592 -16.05 -20.94 13.03
CA ASN A 592 -15.12 -20.41 14.02
C ASN A 592 -15.26 -21.13 15.37
N ALA A 593 -16.49 -21.39 15.81
CA ALA A 593 -16.76 -22.17 17.04
C ALA A 593 -16.21 -23.59 16.93
N LEU A 594 -16.38 -24.24 15.77
CA LEU A 594 -15.81 -25.55 15.49
C LEU A 594 -14.28 -25.54 15.54
N GLY A 595 -13.65 -24.49 15.00
CA GLY A 595 -12.21 -24.29 15.09
C GLY A 595 -11.70 -24.14 16.53
N VAL A 596 -12.44 -23.41 17.37
CA VAL A 596 -12.13 -23.28 18.80
C VAL A 596 -12.28 -24.61 19.53
N ALA A 597 -13.37 -25.35 19.27
CA ALA A 597 -13.60 -26.66 19.87
C ALA A 597 -12.47 -27.66 19.50
N ARG A 598 -12.04 -27.70 18.24
CA ARG A 598 -10.90 -28.53 17.80
C ARG A 598 -9.57 -28.12 18.46
N GLN A 599 -9.37 -26.82 18.69
CA GLN A 599 -8.16 -26.36 19.40
C GLN A 599 -8.17 -26.81 20.86
N LEU A 600 -9.34 -26.74 21.53
CA LEU A 600 -9.51 -27.22 22.91
C LEU A 600 -9.32 -28.73 23.02
N GLU A 601 -9.83 -29.50 22.07
CA GLU A 601 -9.56 -30.96 21.99
C GLU A 601 -8.07 -31.24 21.87
N GLY A 602 -7.38 -30.60 20.94
CA GLY A 602 -5.94 -30.77 20.76
C GLY A 602 -5.12 -30.34 21.98
N GLU A 603 -5.61 -29.41 22.77
CA GLU A 603 -4.99 -28.99 24.04
C GLU A 603 -5.22 -30.04 25.12
N ALA A 604 -6.44 -30.54 25.29
CA ALA A 604 -6.77 -31.58 26.24
C ALA A 604 -5.97 -32.87 25.97
N LEU A 605 -5.89 -33.31 24.72
CA LEU A 605 -5.06 -34.47 24.30
C LEU A 605 -3.58 -34.30 24.63
N ARG A 606 -3.03 -33.13 24.42
CA ARG A 606 -1.61 -32.86 24.76
C ARG A 606 -1.36 -32.92 26.26
N HIS A 607 -2.27 -32.39 27.08
CA HIS A 607 -2.17 -32.50 28.53
C HIS A 607 -2.27 -33.93 29.01
N LEU A 608 -3.23 -34.69 28.48
CA LEU A 608 -3.42 -36.11 28.83
C LEU A 608 -2.20 -36.95 28.43
N ALA A 609 -1.53 -36.65 27.33
CA ALA A 609 -0.32 -37.36 26.90
C ALA A 609 0.88 -37.16 27.83
N HIS A 610 0.91 -36.08 28.61
CA HIS A 610 2.04 -35.73 29.50
C HIS A 610 1.72 -35.98 30.99
N LEU A 611 0.49 -36.29 31.38
CA LEU A 611 0.09 -36.51 32.74
C LEU A 611 0.10 -38.01 33.08
N PRO A 612 0.71 -38.42 34.22
CA PRO A 612 0.59 -39.78 34.73
C PRO A 612 -0.88 -40.21 34.90
N GLU A 613 -1.17 -41.50 34.80
CA GLU A 613 -2.52 -42.02 34.91
C GLU A 613 -3.17 -41.72 36.28
N ALA A 614 -2.39 -41.67 37.35
CA ALA A 614 -2.84 -41.37 38.70
C ALA A 614 -2.95 -39.88 39.04
N ASP A 615 -2.64 -38.96 38.11
CA ASP A 615 -2.68 -37.51 38.40
C ASP A 615 -4.14 -37.04 38.47
N PRO A 616 -4.59 -36.45 39.60
CA PRO A 616 -5.98 -35.97 39.75
C PRO A 616 -6.38 -34.89 38.72
N LYS A 617 -5.44 -34.24 38.08
CA LYS A 617 -5.70 -33.28 37.00
C LYS A 617 -6.20 -33.96 35.71
N ARG A 618 -5.95 -35.25 35.55
CA ARG A 618 -6.35 -36.04 34.41
C ARG A 618 -7.85 -36.03 34.20
N VAL A 619 -8.62 -36.23 35.28
CA VAL A 619 -10.10 -36.22 35.27
C VAL A 619 -10.64 -34.92 34.63
N ARG A 620 -10.07 -33.79 34.97
CA ARG A 620 -10.47 -32.50 34.40
C ARG A 620 -10.22 -32.45 32.88
N TRP A 621 -9.04 -32.88 32.43
CA TRP A 621 -8.71 -32.87 31.01
C TRP A 621 -9.50 -33.88 30.20
N GLU A 622 -9.89 -34.99 30.79
CA GLU A 622 -10.81 -35.96 30.18
C GLU A 622 -12.24 -35.40 30.05
N GLN A 623 -12.71 -34.63 31.03
CA GLN A 623 -13.98 -33.91 30.95
C GLN A 623 -13.92 -32.80 29.87
N ASP A 624 -12.83 -32.01 29.83
CA ASP A 624 -12.66 -30.98 28.83
C ASP A 624 -12.55 -31.59 27.39
N LEU A 625 -11.92 -32.77 27.25
CA LEU A 625 -11.85 -33.52 26.01
C LEU A 625 -13.27 -34.01 25.57
N ALA A 626 -14.03 -34.63 26.50
CA ALA A 626 -15.38 -35.09 26.22
C ALA A 626 -16.31 -33.93 25.82
N ARG A 627 -16.23 -32.81 26.55
CA ARG A 627 -16.99 -31.58 26.25
C ARG A 627 -16.66 -31.00 24.89
N SER A 628 -15.37 -30.92 24.55
CA SER A 628 -14.95 -30.38 23.26
C SER A 628 -15.37 -31.27 22.09
N ARG A 629 -15.35 -32.59 22.24
CA ARG A 629 -15.85 -33.54 21.24
C ARG A 629 -17.35 -33.45 21.07
N GLN A 630 -18.12 -33.40 22.16
CA GLN A 630 -19.58 -33.21 22.09
C GLN A 630 -19.91 -31.89 21.37
N GLN A 631 -19.24 -30.80 21.74
CA GLN A 631 -19.43 -29.49 21.08
C GLN A 631 -19.10 -29.55 19.58
N GLN A 632 -18.06 -30.28 19.17
CA GLN A 632 -17.75 -30.48 17.75
C GLN A 632 -18.86 -31.24 17.03
N SER A 633 -19.39 -32.32 17.63
CA SER A 633 -20.48 -33.10 17.06
C SER A 633 -21.72 -32.22 16.83
N ASP A 634 -22.16 -31.49 17.88
CA ASP A 634 -23.31 -30.59 17.82
C ASP A 634 -23.18 -29.51 16.72
N LEU A 635 -21.98 -28.94 16.61
CA LEU A 635 -21.69 -27.93 15.59
C LEU A 635 -21.59 -28.53 14.16
N GLN A 636 -21.10 -29.76 14.03
CA GLN A 636 -21.05 -30.47 12.75
C GLN A 636 -22.43 -30.82 12.26
N GLU A 637 -23.35 -31.26 13.14
CA GLU A 637 -24.76 -31.53 12.82
C GLU A 637 -25.51 -30.27 12.36
N GLN A 638 -25.18 -29.10 12.92
CA GLN A 638 -25.80 -27.84 12.53
C GLN A 638 -25.26 -27.30 11.19
N ARG A 639 -24.07 -27.71 10.76
CA ARG A 639 -23.39 -27.17 9.60
C ARG A 639 -24.14 -27.33 8.27
N PRO A 640 -24.76 -28.49 7.97
CA PRO A 640 -25.51 -28.70 6.72
C PRO A 640 -26.76 -27.82 6.62
N SER A 641 -27.42 -27.50 7.75
CA SER A 641 -28.61 -26.65 7.76
C SER A 641 -28.32 -25.16 7.38
N LEU A 642 -27.09 -24.75 7.45
CA LEU A 642 -26.68 -23.38 7.14
C LEU A 642 -26.06 -23.30 5.74
N PRO A 643 -26.72 -22.65 4.76
CA PRO A 643 -26.17 -22.47 3.43
C PRO A 643 -24.84 -21.69 3.46
N LYS A 644 -23.96 -21.95 2.48
CA LYS A 644 -22.65 -21.28 2.37
C LYS A 644 -22.80 -19.77 2.13
N LYS A 645 -23.76 -19.39 1.28
CA LYS A 645 -24.10 -18.01 0.95
C LYS A 645 -25.58 -17.77 1.27
N VAL A 646 -25.90 -16.53 1.63
CA VAL A 646 -27.27 -16.06 1.88
C VAL A 646 -27.45 -14.71 1.23
N ARG A 647 -28.68 -14.34 0.85
CA ARG A 647 -28.96 -12.97 0.43
C ARG A 647 -28.77 -12.02 1.62
N VAL A 648 -28.35 -10.80 1.34
CA VAL A 648 -28.20 -9.78 2.39
C VAL A 648 -29.51 -9.62 3.17
N ALA A 649 -30.65 -9.61 2.48
CA ALA A 649 -31.97 -9.51 3.10
C ALA A 649 -32.26 -10.59 4.14
N ASP A 650 -31.76 -11.81 3.93
CA ASP A 650 -31.98 -12.98 4.79
C ASP A 650 -30.93 -13.09 5.92
N SER A 651 -30.07 -12.10 6.06
CA SER A 651 -28.99 -12.09 7.04
C SER A 651 -29.19 -11.03 8.13
N GLU A 652 -28.48 -11.18 9.24
CA GLU A 652 -28.39 -10.15 10.30
C GLU A 652 -27.81 -8.80 9.84
N LEU A 653 -27.25 -8.75 8.63
CA LEU A 653 -26.65 -7.57 8.02
C LEU A 653 -27.64 -6.79 7.16
N ALA A 654 -28.89 -7.25 7.04
CA ALA A 654 -29.95 -6.57 6.30
C ALA A 654 -30.07 -5.09 6.73
N GLY A 655 -30.08 -4.17 5.77
CA GLY A 655 -30.16 -2.73 6.00
C GLY A 655 -28.94 -2.07 6.67
N LYS A 656 -27.93 -2.86 7.08
CA LYS A 656 -26.74 -2.33 7.77
C LYS A 656 -25.49 -2.41 6.91
N LEU A 657 -25.42 -3.36 5.98
CA LEU A 657 -24.25 -3.60 5.16
C LEU A 657 -24.14 -2.57 4.06
N VAL A 658 -23.00 -1.89 4.01
CA VAL A 658 -22.70 -0.90 2.98
C VAL A 658 -21.39 -1.22 2.26
N ARG A 659 -21.22 -0.64 1.06
CA ARG A 659 -19.95 -0.63 0.33
C ARG A 659 -19.53 0.80 0.01
N HIS A 660 -18.24 1.07 0.05
CA HIS A 660 -17.72 2.37 -0.37
C HIS A 660 -17.85 2.53 -1.89
N ARG A 661 -18.24 3.74 -2.32
CA ARG A 661 -18.19 4.11 -3.74
C ARG A 661 -16.72 4.19 -4.16
N ASP A 662 -16.34 3.38 -5.13
CA ASP A 662 -14.96 3.29 -5.56
C ASP A 662 -14.58 4.32 -6.65
N ASN A 663 -15.54 4.89 -7.36
CA ASN A 663 -15.30 5.75 -8.50
C ASN A 663 -14.33 6.91 -8.21
N TYR A 664 -14.51 7.59 -7.06
CA TYR A 664 -13.62 8.67 -6.64
C TYR A 664 -12.19 8.17 -6.39
N LYS A 665 -12.09 7.09 -5.62
CA LYS A 665 -10.80 6.46 -5.35
C LYS A 665 -10.13 5.99 -6.63
N LEU A 666 -10.88 5.47 -7.58
CA LEU A 666 -10.37 4.98 -8.85
C LEU A 666 -9.66 6.09 -9.64
N VAL A 667 -10.23 7.31 -9.67
CA VAL A 667 -9.56 8.47 -10.30
C VAL A 667 -8.26 8.81 -9.55
N ILE A 668 -8.29 8.85 -8.22
CA ILE A 668 -7.09 9.15 -7.43
C ILE A 668 -6.03 8.05 -7.60
N ASP A 669 -6.44 6.78 -7.64
CA ASP A 669 -5.49 5.67 -7.89
C ASP A 669 -4.95 5.69 -9.32
N THR A 670 -5.71 6.16 -10.30
CA THR A 670 -5.20 6.40 -11.65
C THR A 670 -4.06 7.43 -11.62
N LEU A 671 -4.22 8.53 -10.89
CA LEU A 671 -3.14 9.51 -10.71
C LEU A 671 -1.93 8.87 -9.97
N ARG A 672 -2.17 8.05 -8.95
CA ARG A 672 -1.10 7.33 -8.23
C ARG A 672 -0.34 6.37 -9.15
N ILE A 673 -1.04 5.63 -10.00
CA ILE A 673 -0.46 4.74 -11.00
C ILE A 673 0.45 5.54 -11.96
N LEU A 674 -0.07 6.61 -12.53
CA LEU A 674 0.70 7.45 -13.46
C LEU A 674 1.92 8.09 -12.80
N ILE A 675 1.77 8.63 -11.59
CA ILE A 675 2.89 9.18 -10.80
C ILE A 675 3.93 8.09 -10.52
N ALA A 676 3.50 6.89 -10.11
CA ALA A 676 4.43 5.79 -9.82
C ALA A 676 5.24 5.37 -11.06
N ASN A 677 4.62 5.35 -12.24
CA ASN A 677 5.30 5.05 -13.51
C ASN A 677 6.32 6.14 -13.87
N ILE A 678 5.93 7.41 -13.79
CA ILE A 678 6.82 8.55 -14.07
C ILE A 678 8.00 8.55 -13.08
N VAL A 679 7.74 8.39 -11.79
CA VAL A 679 8.79 8.32 -10.77
C VAL A 679 9.72 7.12 -11.01
N ALA A 680 9.19 5.97 -11.43
CA ALA A 680 10.01 4.81 -11.77
C ALA A 680 10.92 5.08 -12.99
N GLU A 681 10.40 5.70 -14.06
CA GLU A 681 11.17 6.08 -15.25
C GLU A 681 12.31 7.07 -14.88
N LEU A 682 11.97 8.13 -14.15
CA LEU A 682 12.96 9.11 -13.70
C LEU A 682 14.00 8.49 -12.76
N ALA A 683 13.60 7.59 -11.86
CA ALA A 683 14.51 6.91 -10.94
C ALA A 683 15.44 5.94 -11.68
N THR A 684 14.95 5.25 -12.72
CA THR A 684 15.78 4.38 -13.57
C THR A 684 16.85 5.20 -14.32
N THR A 685 16.50 6.38 -14.79
CA THR A 685 17.45 7.29 -15.45
C THR A 685 18.46 7.91 -14.45
N LEU A 686 17.99 8.23 -13.23
CA LEU A 686 18.82 8.84 -12.19
C LEU A 686 19.79 7.85 -11.53
N GLY A 687 19.36 6.61 -11.34
CA GLY A 687 20.10 5.59 -10.57
C GLY A 687 21.56 5.42 -10.97
N PRO A 688 21.89 5.21 -12.25
CA PRO A 688 23.28 5.08 -12.71
C PRO A 688 24.17 6.31 -12.43
N LEU A 689 23.57 7.48 -12.23
CA LEU A 689 24.27 8.74 -11.96
C LEU A 689 24.61 8.92 -10.47
N LEU A 690 24.00 8.13 -9.59
CA LEU A 690 24.16 8.22 -8.13
C LEU A 690 25.29 7.29 -7.63
N ALA A 691 25.79 7.58 -6.43
CA ALA A 691 26.69 6.68 -5.72
C ALA A 691 26.00 5.38 -5.29
N ARG A 692 24.70 5.47 -5.01
CA ARG A 692 23.86 4.37 -4.57
C ARG A 692 22.60 4.32 -5.42
N PRO A 693 22.57 3.55 -6.50
CA PRO A 693 21.41 3.46 -7.40
C PRO A 693 20.09 3.13 -6.70
N ALA A 694 20.15 2.32 -5.64
CA ALA A 694 18.96 1.94 -4.85
C ALA A 694 18.27 3.13 -4.15
N GLU A 695 18.96 4.24 -3.94
CA GLU A 695 18.40 5.45 -3.32
C GLU A 695 17.76 6.42 -4.34
N ALA A 696 17.75 6.07 -5.64
CA ALA A 696 17.30 6.97 -6.70
C ALA A 696 15.89 7.54 -6.47
N LYS A 697 14.90 6.72 -6.05
CA LYS A 697 13.54 7.20 -5.75
C LYS A 697 13.52 8.22 -4.61
N LYS A 698 14.32 7.99 -3.56
CA LYS A 698 14.40 8.90 -2.40
C LYS A 698 15.12 10.20 -2.79
N THR A 699 16.19 10.12 -3.57
CA THR A 699 16.92 11.29 -4.07
C THR A 699 16.06 12.10 -5.01
N LEU A 700 15.25 11.44 -5.86
CA LEU A 700 14.30 12.12 -6.75
C LEU A 700 13.24 12.92 -5.97
N ASP A 701 12.82 12.48 -4.78
CA ASP A 701 11.92 13.24 -3.92
C ASP A 701 12.45 14.64 -3.60
N ASN A 702 13.77 14.81 -3.44
CA ASN A 702 14.40 16.11 -3.20
C ASN A 702 14.25 17.03 -4.42
N LEU A 703 14.39 16.48 -5.62
CA LEU A 703 14.20 17.24 -6.87
C LEU A 703 12.73 17.63 -7.07
N LEU A 704 11.80 16.70 -6.85
CA LEU A 704 10.37 16.95 -7.04
C LEU A 704 9.79 17.92 -6.00
N ALA A 705 10.33 17.93 -4.79
CA ALA A 705 9.95 18.88 -3.74
C ALA A 705 10.67 20.23 -3.85
N ALA A 706 11.65 20.37 -4.75
CA ALA A 706 12.50 21.55 -4.84
C ALA A 706 11.70 22.82 -5.15
N PRO A 707 12.04 23.96 -4.51
CA PRO A 707 11.60 25.28 -4.95
C PRO A 707 12.33 25.67 -6.25
N ALA A 708 11.79 26.66 -6.95
CA ALA A 708 12.42 27.23 -8.13
C ALA A 708 12.12 28.72 -8.28
N VAL A 709 12.98 29.40 -9.07
CA VAL A 709 12.63 30.65 -9.70
C VAL A 709 12.04 30.35 -11.07
N VAL A 710 10.80 30.80 -11.30
CA VAL A 710 10.03 30.52 -12.53
C VAL A 710 9.76 31.83 -13.27
N TYR A 711 10.01 31.87 -14.57
CA TYR A 711 9.73 33.02 -15.42
C TYR A 711 9.58 32.60 -16.89
N ALA A 712 8.90 33.43 -17.68
CA ALA A 712 8.75 33.22 -19.11
C ALA A 712 9.77 34.10 -19.89
N THR A 713 10.30 33.54 -20.97
CA THR A 713 11.14 34.27 -21.92
C THR A 713 10.84 33.79 -23.34
N GLY A 714 10.21 34.64 -24.15
CA GLY A 714 9.78 34.29 -25.50
C GLY A 714 8.81 33.05 -25.46
N LYS A 715 9.21 32.01 -26.19
CA LYS A 715 8.47 30.73 -26.25
C LYS A 715 8.87 29.71 -25.18
N LEU A 716 9.56 30.17 -24.14
CA LEU A 716 10.06 29.28 -23.08
C LEU A 716 9.48 29.67 -21.72
N ILE A 717 9.28 28.67 -20.87
CA ILE A 717 9.12 28.81 -19.43
C ILE A 717 10.38 28.22 -18.79
N VAL A 718 11.13 29.04 -18.09
CA VAL A 718 12.35 28.63 -17.39
C VAL A 718 12.02 28.33 -15.94
N VAL A 719 12.44 27.16 -15.46
CA VAL A 719 12.28 26.68 -14.08
C VAL A 719 13.65 26.41 -13.51
N GLU A 720 14.19 27.36 -12.75
CA GLU A 720 15.52 27.27 -12.12
C GLU A 720 15.34 26.61 -10.73
N LEU A 721 15.48 25.28 -10.68
CA LEU A 721 15.30 24.46 -9.49
C LEU A 721 16.47 24.62 -8.51
N ALA A 722 16.15 24.68 -7.21
CA ALA A 722 17.10 24.70 -6.11
C ALA A 722 16.89 23.48 -5.18
N PRO A 723 17.17 22.26 -5.65
CA PRO A 723 17.01 21.06 -4.83
C PRO A 723 18.08 21.00 -3.74
N ALA A 724 17.69 20.47 -2.57
CA ALA A 724 18.64 20.08 -1.55
C ALA A 724 19.41 18.82 -2.01
N GLY A 725 20.71 18.79 -1.78
CA GLY A 725 21.52 17.62 -2.11
C GLY A 725 23.03 17.92 -2.10
N THR A 726 23.80 16.86 -2.21
CA THR A 726 25.26 16.93 -2.34
C THR A 726 25.66 17.44 -3.74
N ARG A 727 26.88 17.90 -3.93
CA ARG A 727 27.41 18.31 -5.26
C ARG A 727 27.21 17.21 -6.32
N ARG A 728 27.39 15.94 -5.92
CA ARG A 728 27.20 14.78 -6.82
C ARG A 728 25.74 14.62 -7.20
N GLU A 729 24.80 14.73 -6.25
CA GLU A 729 23.36 14.65 -6.53
C GLU A 729 22.91 15.81 -7.43
N LEU A 730 23.40 17.04 -7.19
CA LEU A 730 23.12 18.20 -8.04
C LEU A 730 23.66 18.00 -9.47
N ALA A 731 24.82 17.38 -9.64
CA ALA A 731 25.33 17.00 -10.95
C ALA A 731 24.44 15.93 -11.61
N ALA A 732 24.02 14.93 -10.87
CA ALA A 732 23.10 13.89 -11.35
C ALA A 732 21.73 14.48 -11.76
N PHE A 733 21.20 15.44 -11.02
CA PHE A 733 19.96 16.15 -11.41
C PHE A 733 20.12 16.91 -12.73
N ARG A 734 21.26 17.59 -12.95
CA ARG A 734 21.50 18.28 -14.25
C ARG A 734 21.51 17.30 -15.41
N GLU A 735 22.16 16.15 -15.25
CA GLU A 735 22.19 15.09 -16.27
C GLU A 735 20.78 14.51 -16.50
N LEU A 736 19.98 14.30 -15.44
CA LEU A 736 18.58 13.86 -15.56
C LEU A 736 17.73 14.90 -16.31
N LEU A 737 17.92 16.20 -16.07
CA LEU A 737 17.13 17.26 -16.69
C LEU A 737 17.46 17.47 -18.17
N ARG A 738 18.64 17.09 -18.63
CA ARG A 738 19.07 17.24 -20.02
C ARG A 738 18.14 16.53 -21.03
N PRO A 739 17.87 15.24 -20.91
CA PRO A 739 16.92 14.56 -21.81
C PRO A 739 15.48 15.07 -21.65
N LEU A 740 15.08 15.52 -20.46
CA LEU A 740 13.74 16.10 -20.25
C LEU A 740 13.58 17.41 -21.03
N ASN A 741 14.59 18.27 -21.02
CA ASN A 741 14.60 19.52 -21.80
C ASN A 741 14.54 19.25 -23.32
N ALA A 742 15.17 18.17 -23.79
CA ALA A 742 15.13 17.79 -25.21
C ALA A 742 13.73 17.36 -25.68
N ARG A 743 12.85 16.89 -24.75
CA ARG A 743 11.46 16.45 -25.06
C ARG A 743 10.52 17.63 -25.34
N LYS A 744 10.92 18.88 -25.18
CA LYS A 744 10.10 20.10 -25.39
C LYS A 744 8.76 20.03 -24.64
N LEU A 745 8.80 19.66 -23.39
CA LEU A 745 7.64 19.50 -22.53
C LEU A 745 6.89 20.83 -22.33
N THR A 746 5.59 20.77 -22.12
CA THR A 746 4.73 21.95 -21.86
C THR A 746 3.94 21.73 -20.57
N LEU A 747 3.54 22.82 -19.88
CA LEU A 747 2.64 22.72 -18.74
C LEU A 747 1.18 22.56 -19.19
N PRO A 748 0.38 21.81 -18.41
CA PRO A 748 -1.06 21.77 -18.65
C PRO A 748 -1.68 23.15 -18.49
N GLY A 749 -2.56 23.55 -19.41
CA GLY A 749 -3.25 24.85 -19.38
C GLY A 749 -2.44 26.05 -19.86
N ASP A 750 -1.28 25.84 -20.46
CA ASP A 750 -0.58 26.90 -21.16
C ASP A 750 -1.16 27.08 -22.59
N PRO A 751 -1.90 28.14 -22.89
CA PRO A 751 -2.55 28.32 -24.19
C PRO A 751 -1.52 28.53 -25.31
N THR A 752 -0.36 29.08 -24.98
CA THR A 752 0.71 29.33 -25.93
C THR A 752 1.67 28.15 -26.10
N ARG A 753 1.48 27.08 -25.35
CA ARG A 753 2.28 25.84 -25.38
C ARG A 753 3.79 26.12 -25.34
N ARG A 754 4.22 27.00 -24.42
CA ARG A 754 5.62 27.32 -24.21
C ARG A 754 6.38 26.12 -23.72
N ASN A 755 7.57 25.89 -24.26
CA ASN A 755 8.40 24.78 -23.84
C ASN A 755 9.02 25.04 -22.47
N LEU A 756 9.02 24.03 -21.60
CA LEU A 756 9.71 24.07 -20.32
C LEU A 756 11.19 23.85 -20.49
N VAL A 757 11.99 24.65 -19.77
CA VAL A 757 13.41 24.43 -19.59
C VAL A 757 13.74 24.38 -18.12
N PHE A 758 14.12 23.20 -17.67
CA PHE A 758 14.53 22.95 -16.28
C PHE A 758 16.04 23.20 -16.14
N LYS A 759 16.42 24.01 -15.18
CA LYS A 759 17.79 24.24 -14.77
C LYS A 759 17.96 23.87 -13.30
N CYS A 760 19.13 23.38 -12.90
CA CYS A 760 19.49 23.17 -11.51
C CYS A 760 20.51 24.26 -11.11
N GLN A 761 20.18 25.03 -10.05
CA GLN A 761 21.07 26.08 -9.55
C GLN A 761 22.39 25.47 -9.08
N THR A 762 23.50 26.19 -9.36
CA THR A 762 24.81 25.91 -8.77
C THR A 762 24.89 26.62 -7.41
N GLU A 763 25.55 26.02 -6.42
CA GLU A 763 25.87 26.69 -5.16
C GLU A 763 26.48 28.08 -5.45
N GLY A 764 25.91 29.16 -4.92
CA GLY A 764 26.52 30.49 -5.01
C GLY A 764 25.60 31.69 -5.19
N HIS A 765 24.28 31.56 -5.10
CA HIS A 765 23.41 32.72 -4.95
C HIS A 765 22.59 32.58 -3.66
N ASP A 766 23.09 33.23 -2.60
CA ASP A 766 22.24 33.64 -1.50
C ASP A 766 21.12 34.51 -2.07
N PRO A 767 19.86 34.21 -1.81
CA PRO A 767 18.77 35.12 -2.16
C PRO A 767 18.89 36.35 -1.24
N GLN A 768 19.38 37.46 -1.80
CA GLN A 768 19.22 38.80 -1.21
C GLN A 768 17.73 39.21 -1.21
#